data_dc861733855d4fcb6a3e6f8212087463
#
_entry.id   dc861733855d4fcb6a3e6f8212087463
#
_cell.length_a   1.000
_cell.length_b   1.000
_cell.length_c   1.000
_cell.angle_alpha   90.00
_cell.angle_beta   90.00
_cell.angle_gamma   90.00
#
_symmetry.space_group_name_H-M   'P 1'
#
loop_
_entity.id
_entity.type
_entity.pdbx_description
1 polymer ?
#
loop_
_entity_poly.entity_id
_entity_poly.type
_entity_poly.pdbx_seq_one_letter_code
_entity_poly.pdbx_strand_id
1 'polypeptide(L)'
;MEWLWLSELGYSQIFWTLRTTQVILITVASLVIGSYLIPNFRHLSDQLQRISFSGTPLQGLNIDLQSTEQQKRIKQFFTLGAIVITAMFAFGFYIRWDESLQFIWNEPFGEVDPLFGKDIGFYIFQLPFWELIQSSLLILTFLTTAILAIVYLFTGLLGFQPGKSFTASKPVLNHLAFNGGLWLLFLSWGFYLDRYGLLLKPGGIVFGATYTDVTIELPALWILFFIALALSLLVFASRWISFGKILPGLAILGVLVFAGGRVVLPGLVQSFSVDPNELELERPHLENNIAMTRLAFGIDDIREVEYQADDTLDVEDIQNNQDAVDNIRLWDPRLLIQTYKQLQEIRSYYEFYSVDNDRYMIDGQVTQVMLSAREIARTLPSQSDTWVNRHLQYTHGFGLTMSPVTEITRQGEPELIIRDLPPVYDYDELSIENPAIYYGENSSGYYIVNSGVEELHYPAGDENVYTNYSGQGGIQFSSFFRKLLFAWELGDINFLLSDYILDESRLQIWRSIQERVRKITPFLQLDSDPYLVKLSGKIYWIQDAYTTSSYFPYSQNYQGLNYIRNSVKVVIDAYEGSVDYYMVDDNDPILNVYSSIFPDLFKPFSEIPDGLVNHLRYPQDLFEIQIEQFNRYHMTQPQVFYNQEDLWTRPNEKYGGQQILMEPYYVLARLPGEDELEFMQISPLTPENRDNMIAWLAAKSDPENYGELIAYKLPKDRLIYGPAQIEARIDQDPEISRQLALWDQRGSRVIRGNLMVIPIENSFMYVEPVFLLAEGVDIPQLQRVIVAIGDDISMQPTIGEAILDLYGERAGFEAARLASQVSDPEISPENLAIRQDLESEELQELRSLWDDMRTALQNGEWERYGEILAEIDELLGS
;
A
#
# COMPACT_ATOMS: atom_id res chain seq x y z
N MET A 1 18.69 -21.50 -5.61
CA MET A 1 17.97 -21.39 -4.32
C MET A 1 16.49 -21.10 -4.51
N GLU A 2 16.12 -20.10 -5.31
CA GLU A 2 14.72 -19.68 -5.59
C GLU A 2 13.79 -20.84 -6.01
N TRP A 3 14.23 -21.71 -6.95
CA TRP A 3 13.43 -22.87 -7.35
C TRP A 3 13.17 -23.86 -6.19
N LEU A 4 14.16 -24.12 -5.35
CA LEU A 4 13.99 -25.02 -4.19
C LEU A 4 12.97 -24.47 -3.21
N TRP A 5 13.01 -23.16 -2.99
CA TRP A 5 12.09 -22.49 -2.09
C TRP A 5 10.65 -22.44 -2.64
N LEU A 6 10.46 -22.06 -3.90
CA LEU A 6 9.14 -22.10 -4.54
C LEU A 6 8.58 -23.53 -4.64
N SER A 7 9.47 -24.53 -4.81
CA SER A 7 9.05 -25.93 -4.83
C SER A 7 8.61 -26.44 -3.46
N GLU A 8 9.20 -25.93 -2.39
CA GLU A 8 8.82 -26.24 -1.02
C GLU A 8 7.45 -25.64 -0.68
N LEU A 9 7.17 -24.44 -1.16
CA LEU A 9 5.87 -23.77 -1.01
C LEU A 9 4.78 -24.32 -1.95
N GLY A 10 5.10 -25.26 -2.87
CA GLY A 10 4.15 -25.75 -3.86
C GLY A 10 4.08 -24.93 -5.16
N TYR A 11 4.81 -23.81 -5.25
CA TYR A 11 4.76 -22.86 -6.36
C TYR A 11 5.87 -23.04 -7.40
N SER A 12 6.36 -24.27 -7.60
CA SER A 12 7.41 -24.56 -8.60
C SER A 12 7.03 -24.14 -10.03
N GLN A 13 5.75 -24.14 -10.37
CA GLN A 13 5.25 -23.67 -11.67
C GLN A 13 5.59 -22.21 -11.93
N ILE A 14 5.49 -21.33 -10.94
CA ILE A 14 5.82 -19.90 -11.07
C ILE A 14 7.25 -19.75 -11.57
N PHE A 15 8.20 -20.45 -10.93
CA PHE A 15 9.59 -20.42 -11.35
C PHE A 15 9.75 -20.82 -12.82
N TRP A 16 9.14 -21.94 -13.22
CA TRP A 16 9.29 -22.44 -14.58
C TRP A 16 8.59 -21.55 -15.61
N THR A 17 7.41 -21.01 -15.32
CA THR A 17 6.72 -20.05 -16.19
C THR A 17 7.56 -18.81 -16.41
N LEU A 18 8.11 -18.22 -15.33
CA LEU A 18 8.97 -17.04 -15.41
C LEU A 18 10.26 -17.34 -16.21
N ARG A 19 10.99 -18.40 -15.83
CA ARG A 19 12.29 -18.72 -16.45
C ARG A 19 12.16 -19.18 -17.90
N THR A 20 11.16 -20.00 -18.23
CA THR A 20 10.89 -20.38 -19.62
C THR A 20 10.52 -19.20 -20.48
N THR A 21 9.65 -18.32 -19.99
CA THR A 21 9.28 -17.08 -20.71
C THR A 21 10.50 -16.20 -20.94
N GLN A 22 11.31 -15.96 -19.91
CA GLN A 22 12.54 -15.19 -20.02
C GLN A 22 13.53 -15.77 -21.03
N VAL A 23 13.72 -17.11 -21.03
CA VAL A 23 14.60 -17.81 -21.98
C VAL A 23 14.03 -17.74 -23.40
N ILE A 24 12.73 -17.88 -23.57
CA ILE A 24 12.08 -17.74 -24.89
C ILE A 24 12.27 -16.32 -25.42
N LEU A 25 11.99 -15.30 -24.60
CA LEU A 25 12.10 -13.90 -24.99
C LEU A 25 13.53 -13.53 -25.40
N ILE A 26 14.53 -13.87 -24.58
CA ILE A 26 15.94 -13.58 -24.91
C ILE A 26 16.39 -14.34 -26.17
N THR A 27 15.91 -15.56 -26.36
CA THR A 27 16.26 -16.38 -27.54
C THR A 27 15.63 -15.78 -28.79
N VAL A 28 14.32 -15.50 -28.79
CA VAL A 28 13.61 -14.91 -29.93
C VAL A 28 14.19 -13.55 -30.26
N ALA A 29 14.36 -12.67 -29.25
CA ALA A 29 14.97 -11.37 -29.44
C ALA A 29 16.39 -11.48 -30.00
N SER A 30 17.22 -12.39 -29.49
CA SER A 30 18.58 -12.61 -30.00
C SER A 30 18.59 -13.10 -31.47
N LEU A 31 17.66 -13.98 -31.84
CA LEU A 31 17.53 -14.46 -33.24
C LEU A 31 17.08 -13.33 -34.18
N VAL A 32 16.04 -12.57 -33.78
CA VAL A 32 15.51 -11.46 -34.60
C VAL A 32 16.55 -10.36 -34.75
N ILE A 33 17.10 -9.88 -33.67
CA ILE A 33 18.08 -8.77 -33.65
C ILE A 33 19.38 -9.20 -34.28
N GLY A 34 19.86 -10.42 -33.98
CA GLY A 34 21.08 -10.96 -34.56
C GLY A 34 20.94 -11.18 -36.07
N SER A 35 19.78 -11.64 -36.56
CA SER A 35 19.50 -11.80 -38.00
C SER A 35 19.52 -10.46 -38.75
N TYR A 36 19.25 -9.38 -38.07
CA TYR A 36 19.36 -8.03 -38.63
C TYR A 36 20.79 -7.47 -38.50
N LEU A 37 21.41 -7.49 -37.34
CA LEU A 37 22.71 -6.87 -37.08
C LEU A 37 23.89 -7.57 -37.75
N ILE A 38 23.95 -8.91 -37.69
CA ILE A 38 25.10 -9.66 -38.18
C ILE A 38 25.29 -9.45 -39.68
N PRO A 39 24.27 -9.55 -40.56
CA PRO A 39 24.43 -9.24 -41.99
C PRO A 39 24.81 -7.78 -42.24
N ASN A 40 24.21 -6.81 -41.51
CA ASN A 40 24.55 -5.39 -41.64
C ASN A 40 26.03 -5.12 -41.35
N PHE A 41 26.54 -5.60 -40.19
CA PHE A 41 27.95 -5.40 -39.83
C PHE A 41 28.93 -6.19 -40.69
N ARG A 42 28.53 -7.37 -41.20
CA ARG A 42 29.31 -8.11 -42.18
C ARG A 42 29.39 -7.36 -43.50
N HIS A 43 28.28 -6.81 -44.01
CA HIS A 43 28.25 -5.98 -45.18
C HIS A 43 29.12 -4.72 -45.03
N LEU A 44 29.04 -4.05 -43.85
CA LEU A 44 29.96 -2.96 -43.53
C LEU A 44 31.42 -3.39 -43.62
N SER A 45 31.80 -4.47 -42.99
CA SER A 45 33.17 -5.03 -43.08
C SER A 45 33.63 -5.31 -44.52
N ASP A 46 32.73 -5.89 -45.32
CA ASP A 46 33.04 -6.21 -46.74
C ASP A 46 33.25 -4.91 -47.59
N GLN A 47 32.51 -3.82 -47.26
CA GLN A 47 32.75 -2.52 -47.93
C GLN A 47 34.09 -1.90 -47.51
N LEU A 48 34.48 -2.00 -46.26
CA LEU A 48 35.72 -1.47 -45.70
C LEU A 48 36.95 -2.16 -46.31
N GLN A 49 36.88 -3.44 -46.67
CA GLN A 49 37.95 -4.21 -47.28
C GLN A 49 38.30 -3.75 -48.73
N ARG A 50 37.41 -2.95 -49.34
CA ARG A 50 37.56 -2.47 -50.71
C ARG A 50 38.23 -1.11 -50.81
N ILE A 51 38.73 -0.53 -49.73
CA ILE A 51 39.25 0.84 -49.67
C ILE A 51 40.75 0.85 -49.44
N SER A 52 41.44 1.92 -50.02
CA SER A 52 42.74 2.34 -49.56
C SER A 52 42.58 3.68 -48.79
N PHE A 53 43.17 3.78 -47.61
CA PHE A 53 43.00 4.97 -46.71
C PHE A 53 43.79 6.21 -47.14
N SER A 54 44.35 6.24 -48.34
CA SER A 54 45.02 7.42 -48.85
C SER A 54 44.05 8.60 -49.00
N GLY A 55 44.24 9.63 -48.21
CA GLY A 55 43.39 10.83 -48.24
C GLY A 55 42.19 10.81 -47.28
N THR A 56 42.11 9.85 -46.35
CA THR A 56 41.06 9.77 -45.33
C THR A 56 41.55 10.33 -43.95
N PRO A 57 40.68 10.70 -43.01
CA PRO A 57 41.05 11.06 -41.63
C PRO A 57 41.86 9.95 -40.90
N LEU A 58 41.81 8.73 -41.36
CA LEU A 58 42.51 7.57 -40.79
C LEU A 58 43.88 7.31 -41.41
N GLN A 59 44.39 8.19 -42.25
CA GLN A 59 45.68 8.09 -42.95
C GLN A 59 46.90 7.93 -42.00
N GLY A 60 46.76 8.31 -40.72
CA GLY A 60 47.80 8.17 -39.68
C GLY A 60 47.85 6.79 -39.01
N LEU A 61 46.86 5.95 -39.24
CA LEU A 61 46.83 4.58 -38.73
C LEU A 61 47.40 3.65 -39.83
N ASN A 62 48.61 3.09 -39.62
CA ASN A 62 49.26 2.10 -40.50
C ASN A 62 48.48 0.77 -40.55
N ILE A 63 47.25 0.81 -41.05
CA ILE A 63 46.38 -0.39 -41.19
C ILE A 63 46.42 -0.84 -42.68
N ASP A 64 47.12 -1.91 -42.96
CA ASP A 64 47.09 -2.54 -44.28
C ASP A 64 45.86 -3.41 -44.46
N LEU A 65 44.77 -2.83 -44.96
CA LEU A 65 43.49 -3.52 -45.18
C LEU A 65 43.55 -4.60 -46.27
N GLN A 66 44.65 -4.69 -47.00
CA GLN A 66 44.80 -5.70 -48.04
C GLN A 66 45.31 -7.06 -47.48
N SER A 67 45.87 -7.08 -46.27
CA SER A 67 46.28 -8.32 -45.63
C SER A 67 45.08 -9.17 -45.20
N THR A 68 45.08 -10.44 -45.57
CA THR A 68 44.01 -11.43 -45.26
C THR A 68 43.76 -11.53 -43.72
N GLU A 69 44.78 -11.32 -42.92
CA GLU A 69 44.71 -11.39 -41.47
C GLU A 69 43.99 -10.14 -40.89
N GLN A 70 44.26 -8.95 -41.36
CA GLN A 70 43.58 -7.75 -40.91
C GLN A 70 42.11 -7.69 -41.36
N GLN A 71 41.81 -8.18 -42.55
CA GLN A 71 40.44 -8.35 -43.05
C GLN A 71 39.66 -9.31 -42.12
N LYS A 72 40.24 -10.40 -41.66
CA LYS A 72 39.65 -11.31 -40.72
C LYS A 72 39.41 -10.68 -39.38
N ARG A 73 40.37 -9.89 -38.84
CA ARG A 73 40.25 -9.16 -37.57
C ARG A 73 39.13 -8.12 -37.62
N ILE A 74 39.01 -7.35 -38.67
CA ILE A 74 37.94 -6.38 -38.87
C ILE A 74 36.57 -7.03 -38.90
N LYS A 75 36.45 -8.14 -39.64
CA LYS A 75 35.22 -8.90 -39.70
C LYS A 75 34.83 -9.51 -38.33
N GLN A 76 35.82 -9.98 -37.57
CA GLN A 76 35.62 -10.47 -36.22
C GLN A 76 35.21 -9.35 -35.29
N PHE A 77 35.84 -8.18 -35.36
CA PHE A 77 35.51 -7.01 -34.55
C PHE A 77 34.05 -6.56 -34.74
N PHE A 78 33.61 -6.36 -35.98
CA PHE A 78 32.22 -5.98 -36.25
C PHE A 78 31.22 -7.08 -35.93
N THR A 79 31.59 -8.37 -36.15
CA THR A 79 30.71 -9.47 -35.75
C THR A 79 30.58 -9.54 -34.22
N LEU A 80 31.67 -9.34 -33.47
CA LEU A 80 31.63 -9.29 -32.00
C LEU A 80 30.79 -8.10 -31.52
N GLY A 81 30.96 -6.91 -32.15
CA GLY A 81 30.13 -5.75 -31.86
C GLY A 81 28.63 -6.00 -32.07
N ALA A 82 28.29 -6.67 -33.20
CA ALA A 82 26.91 -7.10 -33.45
C ALA A 82 26.37 -8.05 -32.39
N ILE A 83 27.18 -9.01 -31.93
CA ILE A 83 26.79 -9.95 -30.86
C ILE A 83 26.56 -9.20 -29.53
N VAL A 84 27.46 -8.26 -29.16
CA VAL A 84 27.31 -7.49 -27.92
C VAL A 84 26.04 -6.66 -27.95
N ILE A 85 25.78 -5.94 -29.05
CA ILE A 85 24.55 -5.13 -29.20
C ILE A 85 23.31 -6.03 -29.14
N THR A 86 23.36 -7.20 -29.82
CA THR A 86 22.28 -8.19 -29.78
C THR A 86 21.99 -8.63 -28.34
N ALA A 87 23.03 -8.95 -27.57
CA ALA A 87 22.89 -9.39 -26.18
C ALA A 87 22.28 -8.27 -25.29
N MET A 88 22.71 -7.03 -25.48
CA MET A 88 22.17 -5.88 -24.72
C MET A 88 20.66 -5.67 -24.98
N PHE A 89 20.25 -5.68 -26.24
CA PHE A 89 18.83 -5.52 -26.57
C PHE A 89 18.00 -6.73 -26.15
N ALA A 90 18.52 -7.95 -26.34
CA ALA A 90 17.81 -9.16 -25.93
C ALA A 90 17.63 -9.25 -24.42
N PHE A 91 18.60 -8.73 -23.63
CA PHE A 91 18.47 -8.61 -22.18
C PHE A 91 17.36 -7.63 -21.77
N GLY A 92 17.09 -6.60 -22.55
CA GLY A 92 15.95 -5.71 -22.35
C GLY A 92 14.61 -6.46 -22.39
N PHE A 93 14.45 -7.42 -23.30
CA PHE A 93 13.24 -8.28 -23.36
C PHE A 93 13.19 -9.30 -22.22
N TYR A 94 14.33 -9.77 -21.73
CA TYR A 94 14.38 -10.67 -20.58
C TYR A 94 13.75 -10.02 -19.32
N ILE A 95 13.97 -8.73 -19.10
CA ILE A 95 13.44 -7.99 -17.94
C ILE A 95 11.93 -7.75 -18.09
N ARG A 96 11.43 -7.59 -19.33
CA ARG A 96 10.05 -7.25 -19.66
C ARG A 96 9.18 -8.49 -19.91
N TRP A 97 9.35 -9.53 -19.07
CA TRP A 97 8.61 -10.78 -19.19
C TRP A 97 7.12 -10.59 -18.90
N ASP A 98 6.78 -9.67 -17.98
CA ASP A 98 5.43 -9.41 -17.50
C ASP A 98 4.54 -8.86 -18.62
N GLU A 99 4.94 -7.76 -19.26
CA GLU A 99 4.20 -7.17 -20.38
C GLU A 99 4.03 -8.17 -21.54
N SER A 100 5.00 -9.10 -21.69
CA SER A 100 4.91 -10.13 -22.73
C SER A 100 3.88 -11.20 -22.40
N LEU A 101 3.77 -11.60 -21.14
CA LEU A 101 2.76 -12.56 -20.70
C LEU A 101 1.36 -11.94 -20.69
N GLN A 102 1.20 -10.73 -20.19
CA GLN A 102 -0.07 -9.99 -20.23
C GLN A 102 -0.57 -9.82 -21.68
N PHE A 103 0.33 -9.54 -22.62
CA PHE A 103 -0.03 -9.47 -24.04
C PHE A 103 -0.57 -10.79 -24.61
N ILE A 104 0.01 -11.93 -24.21
CA ILE A 104 -0.40 -13.26 -24.69
C ILE A 104 -1.73 -13.69 -24.08
N TRP A 105 -1.92 -13.46 -22.78
CA TRP A 105 -3.07 -13.90 -22.00
C TRP A 105 -4.12 -12.79 -21.78
N ASN A 106 -4.05 -11.70 -22.59
CA ASN A 106 -4.92 -10.54 -22.41
C ASN A 106 -6.41 -10.92 -22.41
N GLU A 107 -7.16 -10.28 -21.53
CA GLU A 107 -8.61 -10.37 -21.42
C GLU A 107 -9.28 -9.00 -21.62
N PRO A 108 -10.54 -8.95 -22.12
CA PRO A 108 -11.24 -7.70 -22.24
C PRO A 108 -11.66 -7.18 -20.87
N PHE A 109 -11.60 -5.86 -20.68
CA PHE A 109 -12.18 -5.20 -19.53
C PHE A 109 -13.72 -5.09 -19.58
N GLY A 110 -14.28 -5.22 -20.79
CA GLY A 110 -15.73 -5.02 -21.00
C GLY A 110 -16.13 -3.55 -21.14
N GLU A 111 -15.22 -2.64 -20.87
CA GLU A 111 -15.39 -1.19 -21.01
C GLU A 111 -14.49 -0.65 -22.13
N VAL A 112 -14.95 0.43 -22.79
CA VAL A 112 -14.24 1.00 -23.96
C VAL A 112 -13.83 2.44 -23.69
N ASP A 113 -12.69 2.84 -24.27
CA ASP A 113 -12.30 4.24 -24.24
C ASP A 113 -13.25 5.13 -25.07
N PRO A 114 -13.56 6.33 -24.60
CA PRO A 114 -14.57 7.19 -25.24
C PRO A 114 -14.10 7.86 -26.54
N LEU A 115 -12.80 7.82 -26.89
CA LEU A 115 -12.28 8.51 -28.08
C LEU A 115 -12.08 7.56 -29.27
N PHE A 116 -11.50 6.39 -29.06
CA PHE A 116 -11.19 5.42 -30.12
C PHE A 116 -12.09 4.20 -30.10
N GLY A 117 -12.92 4.03 -29.05
CA GLY A 117 -13.79 2.87 -28.86
C GLY A 117 -13.03 1.55 -28.72
N LYS A 118 -11.81 1.60 -28.19
CA LYS A 118 -11.00 0.40 -27.88
C LYS A 118 -11.32 -0.07 -26.48
N ASP A 119 -11.41 -1.39 -26.30
CA ASP A 119 -11.46 -1.98 -24.96
C ASP A 119 -10.27 -1.51 -24.11
N ILE A 120 -10.48 -1.24 -22.83
CA ILE A 120 -9.44 -0.78 -21.89
C ILE A 120 -8.29 -1.79 -21.79
N GLY A 121 -8.56 -3.11 -21.94
CA GLY A 121 -7.56 -4.15 -21.99
C GLY A 121 -6.54 -3.98 -23.11
N PHE A 122 -6.89 -3.30 -24.21
CA PHE A 122 -5.92 -2.93 -25.24
C PHE A 122 -4.83 -1.99 -24.66
N TYR A 123 -5.20 -1.01 -23.84
CA TYR A 123 -4.26 -0.06 -23.23
C TYR A 123 -3.39 -0.70 -22.18
N ILE A 124 -3.97 -1.54 -21.33
CA ILE A 124 -3.27 -2.15 -20.19
C ILE A 124 -2.38 -3.32 -20.65
N PHE A 125 -2.88 -4.23 -21.51
CA PHE A 125 -2.19 -5.47 -21.82
C PHE A 125 -1.46 -5.45 -23.17
N GLN A 126 -1.97 -4.73 -24.17
CA GLN A 126 -1.43 -4.81 -25.53
C GLN A 126 -0.52 -3.62 -25.88
N LEU A 127 -0.94 -2.40 -25.56
CA LEU A 127 -0.21 -1.18 -25.92
C LEU A 127 1.22 -1.16 -25.37
N PRO A 128 1.48 -1.49 -24.08
CA PRO A 128 2.85 -1.50 -23.53
C PRO A 128 3.79 -2.46 -24.27
N PHE A 129 3.30 -3.61 -24.69
CA PHE A 129 4.07 -4.58 -25.47
C PHE A 129 4.37 -4.09 -26.88
N TRP A 130 3.40 -3.48 -27.57
CA TRP A 130 3.62 -2.87 -28.89
C TRP A 130 4.60 -1.70 -28.82
N GLU A 131 4.53 -0.87 -27.79
CA GLU A 131 5.49 0.22 -27.53
C GLU A 131 6.90 -0.31 -27.26
N LEU A 132 7.02 -1.40 -26.49
CA LEU A 132 8.30 -2.07 -26.22
C LEU A 132 8.96 -2.56 -27.53
N ILE A 133 8.21 -3.23 -28.41
CA ILE A 133 8.72 -3.70 -29.69
C ILE A 133 9.09 -2.53 -30.58
N GLN A 134 8.19 -1.55 -30.73
CA GLN A 134 8.38 -0.42 -31.61
C GLN A 134 9.60 0.43 -31.17
N SER A 135 9.71 0.79 -29.89
CA SER A 135 10.83 1.58 -29.37
C SER A 135 12.17 0.84 -29.50
N SER A 136 12.18 -0.46 -29.21
CA SER A 136 13.37 -1.31 -29.37
C SER A 136 13.85 -1.35 -30.83
N LEU A 137 12.94 -1.54 -31.80
CA LEU A 137 13.27 -1.57 -33.22
C LEU A 137 13.67 -0.17 -33.74
N LEU A 138 13.02 0.88 -33.25
CA LEU A 138 13.37 2.26 -33.59
C LEU A 138 14.79 2.60 -33.14
N ILE A 139 15.11 2.35 -31.87
CA ILE A 139 16.44 2.61 -31.30
C ILE A 139 17.51 1.75 -31.99
N LEU A 140 17.24 0.46 -32.20
CA LEU A 140 18.15 -0.46 -32.86
C LEU A 140 18.52 0.00 -34.29
N THR A 141 17.49 0.36 -35.09
CA THR A 141 17.71 0.80 -36.49
C THR A 141 18.34 2.18 -36.55
N PHE A 142 18.01 3.06 -35.62
CA PHE A 142 18.68 4.37 -35.47
C PHE A 142 20.18 4.21 -35.18
N LEU A 143 20.51 3.42 -34.12
CA LEU A 143 21.90 3.19 -33.73
C LEU A 143 22.69 2.51 -34.85
N THR A 144 22.09 1.50 -35.51
CA THR A 144 22.73 0.84 -36.65
C THR A 144 23.01 1.84 -37.79
N THR A 145 22.00 2.65 -38.14
CA THR A 145 22.15 3.67 -39.22
C THR A 145 23.22 4.71 -38.85
N ALA A 146 23.23 5.19 -37.60
CA ALA A 146 24.21 6.13 -37.10
C ALA A 146 25.64 5.53 -37.12
N ILE A 147 25.81 4.30 -36.62
CA ILE A 147 27.13 3.61 -36.65
C ILE A 147 27.61 3.46 -38.08
N LEU A 148 26.75 2.99 -39.00
CA LEU A 148 27.08 2.85 -40.41
C LEU A 148 27.49 4.19 -41.04
N ALA A 149 26.70 5.24 -40.81
CA ALA A 149 26.97 6.58 -41.32
C ALA A 149 28.30 7.13 -40.78
N ILE A 150 28.56 7.01 -39.49
CA ILE A 150 29.80 7.43 -38.84
C ILE A 150 30.99 6.68 -39.44
N VAL A 151 30.93 5.37 -39.51
CA VAL A 151 32.05 4.57 -40.06
C VAL A 151 32.29 4.86 -41.51
N TYR A 152 31.26 5.02 -42.34
CA TYR A 152 31.40 5.38 -43.74
C TYR A 152 31.95 6.79 -43.93
N LEU A 153 31.59 7.74 -43.02
CA LEU A 153 32.16 9.10 -43.04
C LEU A 153 33.67 9.11 -42.70
N PHE A 154 34.05 8.44 -41.61
CA PHE A 154 35.45 8.39 -41.15
C PHE A 154 36.36 7.64 -42.15
N THR A 155 35.83 6.65 -42.87
CA THR A 155 36.56 5.89 -43.85
C THR A 155 36.58 6.52 -45.23
N GLY A 156 35.92 7.70 -45.42
CA GLY A 156 35.86 8.42 -46.69
C GLY A 156 34.99 7.77 -47.77
N LEU A 157 34.26 6.70 -47.46
CA LEU A 157 33.24 6.12 -48.35
C LEU A 157 32.00 7.01 -48.50
N LEU A 158 31.80 7.84 -47.52
CA LEU A 158 30.85 8.95 -47.51
C LEU A 158 31.62 10.25 -47.33
N GLY A 159 31.54 11.20 -48.24
CA GLY A 159 32.33 12.43 -48.12
C GLY A 159 31.72 13.65 -48.77
N PHE A 160 31.99 14.80 -48.16
CA PHE A 160 31.79 16.11 -48.77
C PHE A 160 33.14 16.62 -49.34
N GLN A 161 33.25 16.70 -50.67
CA GLN A 161 34.40 17.39 -51.29
C GLN A 161 34.05 18.84 -51.48
N PRO A 162 34.90 19.81 -50.99
CA PRO A 162 34.67 21.23 -51.24
C PRO A 162 34.54 21.50 -52.76
N GLY A 163 33.39 22.06 -53.14
CA GLY A 163 33.10 22.39 -54.55
C GLY A 163 32.50 21.21 -55.38
N LYS A 164 32.29 20.05 -54.81
CA LYS A 164 31.57 18.93 -55.46
C LYS A 164 30.42 18.45 -54.59
N SER A 165 29.37 17.95 -55.28
CA SER A 165 28.24 17.32 -54.58
C SER A 165 28.69 16.11 -53.76
N PHE A 166 27.90 15.79 -52.72
CA PHE A 166 28.02 14.61 -51.86
C PHE A 166 28.40 13.34 -52.65
N THR A 167 29.53 12.73 -52.32
CA THR A 167 30.04 11.57 -52.97
C THR A 167 29.88 10.32 -52.10
N ALA A 168 29.19 9.33 -52.61
CA ALA A 168 29.13 8.01 -52.02
C ALA A 168 28.96 6.92 -53.08
N SER A 169 29.50 5.74 -52.84
CA SER A 169 29.32 4.59 -53.74
C SER A 169 27.86 4.05 -53.64
N LYS A 170 27.35 3.52 -54.78
CA LYS A 170 26.00 2.91 -54.79
C LYS A 170 25.74 1.87 -53.66
N PRO A 171 26.68 0.93 -53.36
CA PRO A 171 26.48 -0.05 -52.27
C PRO A 171 26.35 0.63 -50.91
N VAL A 172 27.12 1.66 -50.61
CA VAL A 172 27.04 2.45 -49.35
C VAL A 172 25.71 3.16 -49.25
N LEU A 173 25.27 3.81 -50.30
CA LEU A 173 23.98 4.49 -50.34
C LEU A 173 22.80 3.51 -50.16
N ASN A 174 22.86 2.35 -50.84
CA ASN A 174 21.85 1.32 -50.71
C ASN A 174 21.79 0.75 -49.27
N HIS A 175 22.95 0.60 -48.62
CA HIS A 175 23.04 0.11 -47.26
C HIS A 175 22.44 1.11 -46.27
N LEU A 176 22.79 2.40 -46.38
CA LEU A 176 22.20 3.43 -45.56
C LEU A 176 20.71 3.63 -45.85
N ALA A 177 20.31 3.54 -47.14
CA ALA A 177 18.88 3.63 -47.50
C ALA A 177 18.05 2.49 -46.92
N PHE A 178 18.62 1.30 -46.83
CA PHE A 178 17.93 0.15 -46.18
C PHE A 178 17.68 0.41 -44.72
N ASN A 179 18.72 0.77 -43.98
CA ASN A 179 18.63 0.98 -42.54
C ASN A 179 17.84 2.26 -42.18
N GLY A 180 18.06 3.34 -42.90
CA GLY A 180 17.29 4.57 -42.76
C GLY A 180 15.81 4.42 -43.15
N GLY A 181 15.52 3.60 -44.18
CA GLY A 181 14.13 3.25 -44.52
C GLY A 181 13.44 2.47 -43.42
N LEU A 182 14.13 1.47 -42.81
CA LEU A 182 13.60 0.75 -41.66
C LEU A 182 13.37 1.66 -40.46
N TRP A 183 14.31 2.53 -40.14
CA TRP A 183 14.17 3.51 -39.06
C TRP A 183 12.95 4.41 -39.26
N LEU A 184 12.76 4.93 -40.48
CA LEU A 184 11.56 5.74 -40.83
C LEU A 184 10.27 4.93 -40.76
N LEU A 185 10.32 3.63 -41.09
CA LEU A 185 9.15 2.75 -40.95
C LEU A 185 8.75 2.60 -39.47
N PHE A 186 9.72 2.33 -38.60
CA PHE A 186 9.45 2.21 -37.17
C PHE A 186 9.09 3.53 -36.51
N LEU A 187 9.63 4.66 -37.02
CA LEU A 187 9.20 5.99 -36.62
C LEU A 187 7.73 6.25 -37.01
N SER A 188 7.34 5.85 -38.22
CA SER A 188 5.95 5.92 -38.66
C SER A 188 5.04 5.11 -37.72
N TRP A 189 5.45 3.86 -37.40
CA TRP A 189 4.70 3.06 -36.43
C TRP A 189 4.61 3.72 -35.06
N GLY A 190 5.67 4.41 -34.57
CA GLY A 190 5.62 5.19 -33.34
C GLY A 190 4.51 6.24 -33.36
N PHE A 191 4.43 7.06 -34.41
CA PHE A 191 3.35 8.04 -34.57
C PHE A 191 1.94 7.42 -34.62
N TYR A 192 1.83 6.18 -35.08
CA TYR A 192 0.57 5.45 -35.03
C TYR A 192 0.21 5.04 -33.58
N LEU A 193 1.17 4.61 -32.76
CA LEU A 193 0.94 4.25 -31.36
C LEU A 193 0.75 5.50 -30.48
N ASP A 194 1.53 6.57 -30.71
CA ASP A 194 1.44 7.83 -29.96
C ASP A 194 0.01 8.41 -29.89
N ARG A 195 -0.85 8.07 -30.85
CA ARG A 195 -2.26 8.48 -30.84
C ARG A 195 -3.02 7.92 -29.61
N TYR A 196 -2.75 6.68 -29.25
CA TYR A 196 -3.34 6.04 -28.08
C TYR A 196 -2.76 6.60 -26.80
N GLY A 197 -1.46 6.96 -26.81
CA GLY A 197 -0.79 7.63 -25.72
C GLY A 197 -1.37 9.01 -25.34
N LEU A 198 -2.17 9.64 -26.23
CA LEU A 198 -2.88 10.89 -25.89
C LEU A 198 -3.84 10.72 -24.70
N LEU A 199 -4.41 9.54 -24.52
CA LEU A 199 -5.34 9.26 -23.43
C LEU A 199 -4.65 8.99 -22.08
N LEU A 200 -3.33 8.87 -22.10
CA LEU A 200 -2.49 8.49 -20.95
C LEU A 200 -1.55 9.60 -20.50
N LYS A 201 -1.67 10.80 -21.04
CA LYS A 201 -0.79 11.91 -20.69
C LYS A 201 -1.46 12.91 -19.73
N PRO A 202 -0.67 13.59 -18.88
CA PRO A 202 -1.19 14.71 -18.12
C PRO A 202 -1.59 15.82 -19.09
N GLY A 203 -2.86 16.20 -19.05
CA GLY A 203 -3.40 17.37 -19.75
C GLY A 203 -3.31 18.63 -18.89
N GLY A 204 -3.88 19.75 -19.34
CA GLY A 204 -3.92 21.00 -18.57
C GLY A 204 -4.82 20.89 -17.33
N ILE A 205 -6.11 20.63 -17.55
CA ILE A 205 -7.14 20.57 -16.50
C ILE A 205 -7.38 19.13 -16.06
N VAL A 206 -7.25 18.17 -16.98
CA VAL A 206 -7.56 16.77 -16.79
C VAL A 206 -6.42 15.87 -17.24
N PHE A 207 -6.37 14.65 -16.70
CA PHE A 207 -5.54 13.60 -17.24
C PHE A 207 -6.23 12.96 -18.46
N GLY A 208 -5.46 12.73 -19.55
CA GLY A 208 -5.98 12.22 -20.83
C GLY A 208 -5.96 13.28 -21.93
N ALA A 209 -6.63 12.98 -23.06
CA ALA A 209 -6.68 13.85 -24.21
C ALA A 209 -7.58 15.07 -23.98
N THR A 210 -7.06 16.25 -24.25
CA THR A 210 -7.78 17.54 -24.21
C THR A 210 -8.37 17.90 -25.58
N TYR A 211 -9.18 18.94 -25.63
CA TYR A 211 -9.67 19.51 -26.90
C TYR A 211 -8.53 19.79 -27.88
N THR A 212 -7.45 20.39 -27.42
CA THR A 212 -6.28 20.68 -28.24
C THR A 212 -5.62 19.40 -28.78
N ASP A 213 -5.54 18.35 -27.97
CA ASP A 213 -4.99 17.08 -28.38
C ASP A 213 -5.81 16.42 -29.48
N VAL A 214 -7.12 16.41 -29.35
CA VAL A 214 -8.03 15.79 -30.32
C VAL A 214 -8.09 16.59 -31.62
N THR A 215 -8.11 17.91 -31.53
CA THR A 215 -8.32 18.78 -32.72
C THR A 215 -7.03 19.09 -33.48
N ILE A 216 -5.87 19.12 -32.81
CA ILE A 216 -4.59 19.51 -33.42
C ILE A 216 -3.57 18.38 -33.39
N GLU A 217 -3.30 17.78 -32.21
CA GLU A 217 -2.22 16.82 -32.10
C GLU A 217 -2.56 15.48 -32.77
N LEU A 218 -3.78 14.97 -32.61
CA LEU A 218 -4.23 13.74 -33.24
C LEU A 218 -4.20 13.79 -34.78
N PRO A 219 -4.71 14.85 -35.47
CA PRO A 219 -4.52 15.01 -36.92
C PRO A 219 -3.03 15.15 -37.31
N ALA A 220 -2.24 15.87 -36.53
CA ALA A 220 -0.80 16.00 -36.79
C ALA A 220 -0.09 14.64 -36.73
N LEU A 221 -0.41 13.78 -35.77
CA LEU A 221 0.13 12.42 -35.66
C LEU A 221 -0.23 11.57 -36.89
N TRP A 222 -1.44 11.67 -37.42
CA TRP A 222 -1.84 11.01 -38.66
C TRP A 222 -1.04 11.50 -39.86
N ILE A 223 -0.85 12.82 -40.00
CA ILE A 223 -0.07 13.41 -41.06
C ILE A 223 1.40 12.95 -40.95
N LEU A 224 1.96 12.96 -39.75
CA LEU A 224 3.34 12.50 -39.49
C LEU A 224 3.50 11.01 -39.80
N PHE A 225 2.53 10.18 -39.44
CA PHE A 225 2.49 8.76 -39.80
C PHE A 225 2.62 8.57 -41.33
N PHE A 226 1.76 9.23 -42.10
CA PHE A 226 1.80 9.11 -43.56
C PHE A 226 3.06 9.71 -44.20
N ILE A 227 3.57 10.83 -43.67
CA ILE A 227 4.83 11.42 -44.16
C ILE A 227 6.00 10.48 -43.89
N ALA A 228 6.12 9.95 -42.66
CA ALA A 228 7.20 9.04 -42.28
C ALA A 228 7.11 7.72 -43.07
N LEU A 229 5.91 7.20 -43.30
CA LEU A 229 5.69 6.02 -44.15
C LEU A 229 6.08 6.29 -45.60
N ALA A 230 5.65 7.41 -46.18
CA ALA A 230 6.01 7.80 -47.53
C ALA A 230 7.53 8.00 -47.67
N LEU A 231 8.18 8.66 -46.71
CA LEU A 231 9.63 8.82 -46.69
C LEU A 231 10.32 7.44 -46.61
N SER A 232 9.87 6.54 -45.76
CA SER A 232 10.39 5.17 -45.71
C SER A 232 10.33 4.49 -47.06
N LEU A 233 9.17 4.47 -47.69
CA LEU A 233 8.96 3.86 -49.02
C LEU A 233 9.84 4.50 -50.10
N LEU A 234 9.93 5.83 -50.15
CA LEU A 234 10.76 6.56 -51.10
C LEU A 234 12.26 6.32 -50.85
N VAL A 235 12.70 6.24 -49.59
CA VAL A 235 14.09 5.87 -49.25
C VAL A 235 14.38 4.44 -49.69
N PHE A 236 13.49 3.48 -49.48
CA PHE A 236 13.64 2.15 -50.03
C PHE A 236 13.68 2.12 -51.55
N ALA A 237 12.84 2.90 -52.22
CA ALA A 237 12.79 2.98 -53.67
C ALA A 237 13.95 3.75 -54.28
N SER A 238 14.65 4.58 -53.46
CA SER A 238 15.82 5.37 -53.95
C SER A 238 16.97 4.52 -54.47
N ARG A 239 16.98 3.20 -54.20
CA ARG A 239 17.93 2.23 -54.76
C ARG A 239 17.74 2.05 -56.28
N TRP A 240 16.54 2.29 -56.79
CA TRP A 240 16.18 2.06 -58.21
C TRP A 240 15.86 3.36 -58.92
N ILE A 241 15.23 4.33 -58.21
CA ILE A 241 14.76 5.57 -58.78
C ILE A 241 15.33 6.75 -58.01
N SER A 242 15.79 7.77 -58.72
CA SER A 242 16.26 9.03 -58.10
C SER A 242 15.08 9.97 -57.87
N PHE A 243 14.79 10.31 -56.62
CA PHE A 243 13.70 11.21 -56.24
C PHE A 243 14.13 12.69 -56.06
N GLY A 244 15.42 13.01 -56.36
CA GLY A 244 15.92 14.38 -56.36
C GLY A 244 15.54 15.20 -55.12
N LYS A 245 14.75 16.25 -55.35
CA LYS A 245 14.32 17.19 -54.30
C LYS A 245 13.10 16.69 -53.48
N ILE A 246 12.45 15.60 -53.87
CA ILE A 246 11.23 15.12 -53.22
C ILE A 246 11.53 14.62 -51.79
N LEU A 247 12.57 13.83 -51.60
CA LEU A 247 12.97 13.34 -50.28
C LEU A 247 13.28 14.46 -49.28
N PRO A 248 14.18 15.45 -49.55
CA PRO A 248 14.42 16.52 -48.62
C PRO A 248 13.18 17.43 -48.43
N GLY A 249 12.37 17.65 -49.48
CA GLY A 249 11.11 18.40 -49.34
C GLY A 249 10.13 17.74 -48.39
N LEU A 250 9.95 16.43 -48.49
CA LEU A 250 9.07 15.67 -47.57
C LEU A 250 9.62 15.60 -46.15
N ALA A 251 10.96 15.50 -46.03
CA ALA A 251 11.59 15.53 -44.69
C ALA A 251 11.41 16.90 -44.01
N ILE A 252 11.60 18.00 -44.78
CA ILE A 252 11.32 19.35 -44.25
C ILE A 252 9.84 19.49 -43.87
N LEU A 253 8.93 19.01 -44.71
CA LEU A 253 7.50 19.02 -44.40
C LEU A 253 7.21 18.24 -43.09
N GLY A 254 7.82 17.05 -42.89
CA GLY A 254 7.69 16.28 -41.66
C GLY A 254 8.19 17.08 -40.44
N VAL A 255 9.33 17.74 -40.54
CA VAL A 255 9.85 18.58 -39.45
C VAL A 255 8.90 19.77 -39.17
N LEU A 256 8.36 20.41 -40.21
CA LEU A 256 7.39 21.51 -40.06
C LEU A 256 6.08 21.06 -39.44
N VAL A 257 5.56 19.88 -39.82
CA VAL A 257 4.35 19.30 -39.23
C VAL A 257 4.61 18.89 -37.79
N PHE A 258 5.76 18.30 -37.48
CA PHE A 258 6.13 17.98 -36.12
C PHE A 258 6.24 19.24 -35.24
N ALA A 259 7.02 20.23 -35.66
CA ALA A 259 7.17 21.46 -34.90
C ALA A 259 5.86 22.26 -34.82
N GLY A 260 5.13 22.36 -35.92
CA GLY A 260 3.85 23.05 -35.99
C GLY A 260 2.77 22.31 -35.21
N GLY A 261 2.59 21.04 -35.49
CA GLY A 261 1.44 20.24 -35.00
C GLY A 261 1.59 19.72 -33.57
N ARG A 262 2.83 19.55 -33.06
CA ARG A 262 3.04 19.07 -31.69
C ARG A 262 3.57 20.13 -30.71
N VAL A 263 4.03 21.28 -31.19
CA VAL A 263 4.63 22.30 -30.32
C VAL A 263 3.95 23.65 -30.46
N VAL A 264 3.92 24.21 -31.71
CA VAL A 264 3.48 25.59 -31.89
C VAL A 264 1.96 25.74 -31.93
N LEU A 265 1.27 24.97 -32.78
CA LEU A 265 -0.19 25.07 -32.93
C LEU A 265 -0.95 24.68 -31.69
N PRO A 266 -0.59 23.59 -30.96
CA PRO A 266 -1.24 23.28 -29.69
C PRO A 266 -1.21 24.47 -28.72
N GLY A 267 -0.04 25.10 -28.50
CA GLY A 267 0.09 26.25 -27.62
C GLY A 267 -0.71 27.47 -28.08
N LEU A 268 -0.77 27.72 -29.40
CA LEU A 268 -1.56 28.82 -29.95
C LEU A 268 -3.07 28.56 -29.83
N VAL A 269 -3.54 27.32 -30.12
CA VAL A 269 -4.96 26.95 -29.99
C VAL A 269 -5.37 26.96 -28.51
N GLN A 270 -4.50 26.48 -27.63
CA GLN A 270 -4.76 26.54 -26.19
C GLN A 270 -4.97 28.00 -25.76
N SER A 271 -4.02 28.89 -26.01
CA SER A 271 -4.06 30.26 -25.49
C SER A 271 -5.11 31.16 -26.16
N PHE A 272 -5.39 30.98 -27.47
CA PHE A 272 -6.29 31.87 -28.21
C PHE A 272 -7.69 31.35 -28.42
N SER A 273 -7.91 30.03 -28.35
CA SER A 273 -9.20 29.41 -28.62
C SER A 273 -9.75 28.71 -27.35
N VAL A 274 -8.93 27.91 -26.68
CA VAL A 274 -9.37 27.11 -25.52
C VAL A 274 -9.47 27.97 -24.26
N ASP A 275 -8.38 28.62 -23.81
CA ASP A 275 -8.38 29.39 -22.56
C ASP A 275 -9.55 30.39 -22.43
N PRO A 276 -9.97 31.12 -23.49
CA PRO A 276 -11.14 32.01 -23.38
C PRO A 276 -12.50 31.29 -23.28
N ASN A 277 -12.59 30.02 -23.69
CA ASN A 277 -13.82 29.21 -23.73
C ASN A 277 -13.59 27.81 -23.15
N GLU A 278 -12.72 27.70 -22.16
CA GLU A 278 -12.14 26.45 -21.72
C GLU A 278 -13.19 25.44 -21.25
N LEU A 279 -14.09 25.85 -20.37
CA LEU A 279 -15.13 24.96 -19.83
C LEU A 279 -16.01 24.33 -20.94
N GLU A 280 -16.40 25.11 -21.96
CA GLU A 280 -17.29 24.61 -23.01
C GLU A 280 -16.56 23.64 -23.95
N LEU A 281 -15.29 23.94 -24.29
CA LEU A 281 -14.50 23.12 -25.19
C LEU A 281 -13.97 21.85 -24.51
N GLU A 282 -13.60 21.94 -23.24
CA GLU A 282 -13.08 20.81 -22.45
C GLU A 282 -14.17 19.96 -21.76
N ARG A 283 -15.45 20.41 -21.79
CA ARG A 283 -16.58 19.68 -21.15
C ARG A 283 -16.61 18.18 -21.48
N PRO A 284 -16.51 17.70 -22.74
CA PRO A 284 -16.56 16.28 -23.06
C PRO A 284 -15.33 15.52 -22.48
N HIS A 285 -14.18 16.19 -22.40
CA HIS A 285 -12.95 15.61 -21.87
C HIS A 285 -12.97 15.56 -20.35
N LEU A 286 -13.61 16.54 -19.70
CA LEU A 286 -13.92 16.53 -18.26
C LEU A 286 -14.85 15.37 -17.90
N GLU A 287 -15.95 15.20 -18.64
CA GLU A 287 -16.90 14.09 -18.46
C GLU A 287 -16.19 12.72 -18.57
N ASN A 288 -15.34 12.56 -19.59
CA ASN A 288 -14.55 11.33 -19.77
C ASN A 288 -13.57 11.09 -18.61
N ASN A 289 -12.84 12.13 -18.19
CA ASN A 289 -11.90 12.00 -17.09
C ASN A 289 -12.60 11.67 -15.76
N ILE A 290 -13.74 12.32 -15.47
CA ILE A 290 -14.53 12.05 -14.26
C ILE A 290 -15.00 10.59 -14.28
N ALA A 291 -15.63 10.15 -15.35
CA ALA A 291 -16.18 8.79 -15.46
C ALA A 291 -15.06 7.73 -15.36
N MET A 292 -13.98 7.90 -16.15
CA MET A 292 -12.90 6.91 -16.19
C MET A 292 -12.08 6.88 -14.90
N THR A 293 -11.88 8.02 -14.20
CA THR A 293 -11.20 8.02 -12.90
C THR A 293 -12.05 7.35 -11.83
N ARG A 294 -13.35 7.65 -11.79
CA ARG A 294 -14.25 6.99 -10.85
C ARG A 294 -14.23 5.47 -11.03
N LEU A 295 -14.39 5.00 -12.27
CA LEU A 295 -14.30 3.58 -12.60
C LEU A 295 -12.95 2.98 -12.22
N ALA A 296 -11.83 3.63 -12.54
CA ALA A 296 -10.49 3.10 -12.34
C ALA A 296 -10.10 2.92 -10.87
N PHE A 297 -10.63 3.77 -9.97
CA PHE A 297 -10.36 3.70 -8.54
C PHE A 297 -11.47 3.01 -7.73
N GLY A 298 -12.53 2.50 -8.39
CA GLY A 298 -13.66 1.85 -7.72
C GLY A 298 -14.42 2.79 -6.79
N ILE A 299 -14.62 4.03 -7.25
CA ILE A 299 -15.37 5.06 -6.53
C ILE A 299 -16.65 5.46 -7.28
N ASP A 300 -16.97 4.77 -8.37
CA ASP A 300 -18.20 4.94 -9.13
C ASP A 300 -19.42 4.34 -8.44
N ASP A 301 -19.21 3.26 -7.66
CA ASP A 301 -20.24 2.54 -6.92
C ASP A 301 -20.41 3.02 -5.48
N ILE A 302 -19.70 4.09 -5.03
CA ILE A 302 -19.88 4.64 -3.69
C ILE A 302 -21.34 5.09 -3.52
N ARG A 303 -22.02 4.47 -2.55
CA ARG A 303 -23.39 4.80 -2.18
C ARG A 303 -23.42 6.13 -1.41
N GLU A 304 -24.02 7.16 -1.99
CA GLU A 304 -24.16 8.46 -1.36
C GLU A 304 -25.48 8.53 -0.58
N VAL A 305 -25.43 8.84 0.70
CA VAL A 305 -26.58 8.91 1.63
C VAL A 305 -26.60 10.27 2.33
N GLU A 306 -27.79 10.87 2.42
CA GLU A 306 -27.96 12.07 3.22
C GLU A 306 -28.03 11.72 4.71
N TYR A 307 -27.21 12.37 5.54
CA TYR A 307 -27.14 12.17 6.98
C TYR A 307 -27.61 13.42 7.71
N GLN A 308 -28.52 13.30 8.65
CA GLN A 308 -29.16 14.47 9.28
C GLN A 308 -28.20 15.24 10.19
N ALA A 309 -27.28 14.57 10.85
CA ALA A 309 -26.27 15.14 11.77
C ALA A 309 -26.90 16.03 12.84
N ASP A 310 -27.82 15.51 13.63
CA ASP A 310 -28.48 16.24 14.70
C ASP A 310 -27.49 16.70 15.79
N ASP A 311 -27.73 17.90 16.34
CA ASP A 311 -26.83 18.51 17.33
C ASP A 311 -26.99 17.90 18.75
N THR A 312 -27.97 17.03 18.95
CA THR A 312 -28.24 16.37 20.21
C THR A 312 -28.37 14.86 20.04
N LEU A 313 -27.90 14.15 21.03
CA LEU A 313 -28.10 12.71 21.20
C LEU A 313 -28.97 12.51 22.42
N ASP A 314 -30.02 11.69 22.33
CA ASP A 314 -30.82 11.36 23.49
C ASP A 314 -30.19 10.20 24.28
N VAL A 315 -30.53 10.08 25.57
CA VAL A 315 -30.05 8.96 26.41
C VAL A 315 -30.48 7.60 25.83
N GLU A 316 -31.65 7.54 25.20
CA GLU A 316 -32.18 6.33 24.55
C GLU A 316 -31.33 5.92 23.34
N ASP A 317 -30.81 6.88 22.59
CA ASP A 317 -29.91 6.61 21.43
C ASP A 317 -28.59 5.97 21.90
N ILE A 318 -28.04 6.46 23.02
CA ILE A 318 -26.80 5.91 23.60
C ILE A 318 -27.06 4.48 24.13
N GLN A 319 -28.21 4.26 24.81
CA GLN A 319 -28.57 2.95 25.33
C GLN A 319 -28.81 1.94 24.22
N ASN A 320 -29.44 2.33 23.12
CA ASN A 320 -29.68 1.48 21.96
C ASN A 320 -28.37 1.12 21.22
N ASN A 321 -27.32 1.93 21.36
CA ASN A 321 -26.01 1.75 20.73
C ASN A 321 -24.91 1.43 21.75
N GLN A 322 -25.28 0.81 22.89
CA GLN A 322 -24.34 0.53 23.97
C GLN A 322 -23.13 -0.31 23.50
N ASP A 323 -23.37 -1.32 22.68
CA ASP A 323 -22.33 -2.18 22.12
C ASP A 323 -21.33 -1.42 21.21
N ALA A 324 -21.79 -0.42 20.48
CA ALA A 324 -20.90 0.50 19.75
C ALA A 324 -20.08 1.37 20.72
N VAL A 325 -20.72 1.90 21.78
CA VAL A 325 -20.04 2.72 22.80
C VAL A 325 -19.01 1.90 23.58
N ASP A 326 -19.31 0.64 23.90
CA ASP A 326 -18.42 -0.31 24.57
C ASP A 326 -17.19 -0.69 23.72
N ASN A 327 -17.20 -0.40 22.42
CA ASN A 327 -16.11 -0.65 21.49
C ASN A 327 -15.42 0.63 20.97
N ILE A 328 -15.67 1.79 21.57
CA ILE A 328 -14.97 3.02 21.19
C ILE A 328 -13.50 2.92 21.58
N ARG A 329 -12.63 3.02 20.59
CA ARG A 329 -11.20 2.87 20.76
C ARG A 329 -10.60 4.00 21.61
N LEU A 330 -10.03 3.68 22.77
CA LEU A 330 -9.29 4.64 23.62
C LEU A 330 -7.78 4.62 23.33
N TRP A 331 -7.24 3.49 22.91
CA TRP A 331 -5.81 3.34 22.67
C TRP A 331 -5.45 3.69 21.22
N ASP A 332 -4.43 4.52 21.06
CA ASP A 332 -3.80 4.81 19.79
C ASP A 332 -2.67 3.79 19.53
N PRO A 333 -2.62 3.09 18.39
CA PRO A 333 -1.57 2.13 18.06
C PRO A 333 -0.15 2.70 18.22
N ARG A 334 0.03 3.99 17.88
CA ARG A 334 1.31 4.70 17.95
C ARG A 334 1.83 4.86 19.38
N LEU A 335 0.93 4.91 20.37
CA LEU A 335 1.25 4.96 21.80
C LEU A 335 1.28 3.57 22.41
N LEU A 336 0.33 2.72 22.03
CA LEU A 336 0.17 1.40 22.59
C LEU A 336 1.38 0.50 22.34
N ILE A 337 2.03 0.63 21.16
CA ILE A 337 3.26 -0.11 20.85
C ILE A 337 4.38 0.16 21.87
N GLN A 338 4.50 1.38 22.39
CA GLN A 338 5.46 1.72 23.42
C GLN A 338 5.12 1.06 24.75
N THR A 339 3.85 1.05 25.11
CA THR A 339 3.35 0.38 26.32
C THR A 339 3.56 -1.13 26.23
N TYR A 340 3.24 -1.78 25.13
CA TYR A 340 3.48 -3.21 24.92
C TYR A 340 4.98 -3.55 25.03
N LYS A 341 5.85 -2.72 24.44
CA LYS A 341 7.32 -2.89 24.58
C LYS A 341 7.76 -2.84 26.04
N GLN A 342 7.30 -1.89 26.80
CA GLN A 342 7.69 -1.73 28.19
C GLN A 342 7.13 -2.83 29.10
N LEU A 343 5.86 -3.20 28.92
CA LEU A 343 5.19 -4.17 29.79
C LEU A 343 5.46 -5.61 29.40
N GLN A 344 5.59 -5.91 28.09
CA GLN A 344 5.50 -7.26 27.56
C GLN A 344 6.70 -7.71 26.70
N GLU A 345 7.71 -6.87 26.47
CA GLU A 345 8.94 -7.29 25.79
C GLU A 345 9.74 -8.32 26.62
N ILE A 346 9.74 -8.15 27.93
CA ILE A 346 10.27 -9.07 28.95
C ILE A 346 11.77 -9.38 28.79
N ARG A 347 12.24 -9.61 27.57
CA ARG A 347 13.64 -9.90 27.22
C ARG A 347 14.08 -9.09 26.01
N SER A 348 15.29 -8.55 26.01
CA SER A 348 15.85 -7.68 24.97
C SER A 348 16.10 -8.34 23.61
N TYR A 349 15.86 -9.62 23.46
CA TYR A 349 15.89 -10.33 22.18
C TYR A 349 14.50 -10.51 21.55
N TYR A 350 13.43 -10.03 22.20
CA TYR A 350 12.10 -9.89 21.63
C TYR A 350 11.82 -8.43 21.30
N GLU A 351 10.91 -8.22 20.35
CA GLU A 351 10.46 -6.90 19.93
C GLU A 351 9.00 -6.97 19.44
N PHE A 352 8.23 -5.93 19.75
CA PHE A 352 6.93 -5.67 19.12
C PHE A 352 7.15 -4.63 18.01
N TYR A 353 6.62 -4.89 16.81
CA TYR A 353 6.87 -4.05 15.64
C TYR A 353 5.68 -3.14 15.32
N SER A 354 4.48 -3.70 15.24
CA SER A 354 3.22 -3.02 14.94
C SER A 354 2.16 -3.36 15.98
N VAL A 355 1.06 -2.64 15.97
CA VAL A 355 -0.16 -2.96 16.72
C VAL A 355 -1.31 -2.98 15.74
N ASP A 356 -1.93 -4.13 15.64
CA ASP A 356 -3.08 -4.38 14.78
C ASP A 356 -4.40 -4.14 15.50
N ASN A 357 -5.44 -3.80 14.76
CA ASN A 357 -6.80 -3.63 15.24
C ASN A 357 -7.69 -4.70 14.62
N ASP A 358 -8.42 -5.47 15.42
CA ASP A 358 -9.31 -6.54 14.96
C ASP A 358 -10.51 -6.67 15.89
N ARG A 359 -11.42 -7.60 15.60
CA ARG A 359 -12.59 -7.95 16.42
C ARG A 359 -12.63 -9.44 16.67
N TYR A 360 -12.99 -9.79 17.89
CA TYR A 360 -13.13 -11.17 18.34
C TYR A 360 -14.44 -11.36 19.10
N MET A 361 -15.01 -12.56 19.01
CA MET A 361 -16.09 -12.97 19.93
C MET A 361 -15.45 -13.35 21.26
N ILE A 362 -15.68 -12.55 22.28
CA ILE A 362 -15.18 -12.79 23.64
C ILE A 362 -16.37 -12.84 24.57
N ASP A 363 -16.52 -13.93 25.29
CA ASP A 363 -17.66 -14.19 26.21
C ASP A 363 -19.04 -13.93 25.56
N GLY A 364 -19.15 -14.26 24.26
CA GLY A 364 -20.40 -14.12 23.49
C GLY A 364 -20.69 -12.69 22.99
N GLN A 365 -19.77 -11.75 23.15
CA GLN A 365 -19.87 -10.37 22.63
C GLN A 365 -18.79 -10.10 21.60
N VAL A 366 -19.11 -9.30 20.58
CA VAL A 366 -18.11 -8.80 19.63
C VAL A 366 -17.32 -7.70 20.31
N THR A 367 -16.04 -7.95 20.49
CA THR A 367 -15.11 -7.01 21.16
C THR A 367 -14.02 -6.60 20.21
N GLN A 368 -13.85 -5.30 20.03
CA GLN A 368 -12.74 -4.75 19.28
C GLN A 368 -11.47 -4.78 20.14
N VAL A 369 -10.39 -5.29 19.57
CA VAL A 369 -9.12 -5.50 20.28
C VAL A 369 -7.94 -4.91 19.53
N MET A 370 -6.89 -4.65 20.27
CA MET A 370 -5.55 -4.37 19.76
C MET A 370 -4.62 -5.53 20.06
N LEU A 371 -3.84 -5.97 19.08
CA LEU A 371 -2.92 -7.08 19.23
C LEU A 371 -1.59 -6.83 18.55
N SER A 372 -0.53 -7.47 19.05
CA SER A 372 0.82 -7.34 18.51
C SER A 372 1.60 -8.63 18.70
N ALA A 373 2.33 -9.04 17.67
CA ALA A 373 3.20 -10.20 17.70
C ALA A 373 4.50 -9.92 18.46
N ARG A 374 4.93 -10.87 19.33
CA ARG A 374 6.25 -10.82 19.94
C ARG A 374 7.25 -11.54 19.05
N GLU A 375 7.97 -10.78 18.22
CA GLU A 375 8.96 -11.30 17.28
C GLU A 375 10.38 -11.30 17.85
N ILE A 376 11.31 -12.00 17.20
CA ILE A 376 12.74 -11.87 17.50
C ILE A 376 13.26 -10.53 16.98
N ALA A 377 13.94 -9.78 17.83
CA ALA A 377 14.59 -8.53 17.47
C ALA A 377 15.61 -8.72 16.34
N ARG A 378 15.65 -7.77 15.40
CA ARG A 378 16.60 -7.82 14.27
C ARG A 378 18.07 -7.89 14.69
N THR A 379 18.37 -7.32 15.83
CA THR A 379 19.72 -7.29 16.40
C THR A 379 19.72 -7.87 17.80
N LEU A 380 20.44 -8.96 17.99
CA LEU A 380 20.66 -9.51 19.32
C LEU A 380 21.60 -8.60 20.15
N PRO A 381 21.49 -8.63 21.49
CA PRO A 381 22.46 -7.97 22.34
C PRO A 381 23.88 -8.40 21.98
N SER A 382 24.83 -7.47 21.93
CA SER A 382 26.19 -7.68 21.42
C SER A 382 26.95 -8.83 22.11
N GLN A 383 26.62 -9.16 23.35
CA GLN A 383 27.21 -10.26 24.13
C GLN A 383 26.70 -11.64 23.66
N SER A 384 25.50 -11.71 23.12
CA SER A 384 24.87 -12.96 22.64
C SER A 384 24.88 -13.07 21.10
N ASP A 385 25.39 -12.09 20.38
CA ASP A 385 25.36 -12.03 18.93
C ASP A 385 26.45 -12.89 18.28
N THR A 386 26.34 -14.22 18.46
CA THR A 386 27.17 -15.21 17.77
C THR A 386 26.42 -15.78 16.56
N TRP A 387 27.15 -16.40 15.62
CA TRP A 387 26.52 -17.05 14.46
C TRP A 387 25.52 -18.14 14.87
N VAL A 388 25.87 -18.96 15.85
CA VAL A 388 25.01 -20.04 16.39
C VAL A 388 23.76 -19.45 17.01
N ASN A 389 23.89 -18.47 17.86
CA ASN A 389 22.73 -17.83 18.49
C ASN A 389 21.81 -17.20 17.45
N ARG A 390 22.37 -16.41 16.52
CA ARG A 390 21.60 -15.70 15.50
C ARG A 390 20.86 -16.62 14.55
N HIS A 391 21.45 -17.75 14.17
CA HIS A 391 20.91 -18.57 13.09
C HIS A 391 20.37 -19.93 13.51
N LEU A 392 20.72 -20.43 14.69
CA LEU A 392 20.33 -21.77 15.14
C LEU A 392 19.54 -21.76 16.45
N GLN A 393 19.71 -20.76 17.32
CA GLN A 393 19.12 -20.76 18.66
C GLN A 393 17.98 -19.77 18.83
N TYR A 394 18.15 -18.51 18.44
CA TYR A 394 17.09 -17.48 18.48
C TYR A 394 16.34 -17.42 17.14
N THR A 395 15.56 -18.46 16.86
CA THR A 395 14.97 -18.69 15.54
C THR A 395 13.54 -18.17 15.40
N HIS A 396 12.81 -17.97 16.50
CA HIS A 396 11.39 -17.63 16.48
C HIS A 396 10.99 -16.69 17.62
N GLY A 397 10.02 -15.84 17.35
CA GLY A 397 9.26 -15.10 18.33
C GLY A 397 8.26 -16.01 19.06
N PHE A 398 7.58 -15.49 20.12
CA PHE A 398 6.72 -16.33 20.92
C PHE A 398 5.49 -15.59 21.44
N GLY A 399 4.33 -15.98 20.93
CA GLY A 399 3.04 -15.46 21.33
C GLY A 399 2.76 -14.05 20.83
N LEU A 400 1.65 -13.54 21.25
CA LEU A 400 1.20 -12.18 21.01
C LEU A 400 0.69 -11.56 22.32
N THR A 401 0.54 -10.26 22.33
CA THR A 401 -0.16 -9.51 23.37
C THR A 401 -1.45 -8.96 22.80
N MET A 402 -2.53 -8.97 23.58
CA MET A 402 -3.85 -8.49 23.16
C MET A 402 -4.51 -7.71 24.31
N SER A 403 -5.14 -6.59 23.96
CA SER A 403 -5.97 -5.81 24.87
C SER A 403 -7.26 -5.36 24.19
N PRO A 404 -8.42 -5.31 24.90
CA PRO A 404 -9.58 -4.59 24.40
C PRO A 404 -9.29 -3.11 24.17
N VAL A 405 -9.97 -2.49 23.22
CA VAL A 405 -9.71 -1.10 22.84
C VAL A 405 -10.15 -0.08 23.88
N THR A 406 -11.07 -0.43 24.79
CA THR A 406 -11.70 0.45 25.78
C THR A 406 -11.25 0.20 27.20
N GLU A 407 -10.70 -0.96 27.51
CA GLU A 407 -10.40 -1.36 28.88
C GLU A 407 -9.05 -0.82 29.36
N ILE A 408 -9.05 -0.34 30.61
CA ILE A 408 -7.87 0.24 31.25
C ILE A 408 -7.74 -0.29 32.70
N THR A 409 -6.51 -0.47 33.14
CA THR A 409 -6.18 -0.74 34.56
C THR A 409 -6.39 0.53 35.42
N ARG A 410 -6.38 0.36 36.74
CA ARG A 410 -6.43 1.51 37.67
C ARG A 410 -5.25 2.48 37.49
N GLN A 411 -4.15 2.04 36.92
CA GLN A 411 -2.97 2.86 36.62
C GLN A 411 -3.09 3.62 35.29
N GLY A 412 -4.15 3.37 34.51
CA GLY A 412 -4.35 3.96 33.19
C GLY A 412 -3.53 3.26 32.09
N GLU A 413 -3.12 2.01 32.32
CA GLU A 413 -2.46 1.13 31.37
C GLU A 413 -3.54 0.27 30.65
N PRO A 414 -3.25 -0.30 29.45
CA PRO A 414 -4.21 -1.20 28.79
C PRO A 414 -4.43 -2.47 29.63
N GLU A 415 -5.66 -2.92 29.71
CA GLU A 415 -5.96 -4.25 30.25
C GLU A 415 -5.52 -5.32 29.26
N LEU A 416 -4.67 -6.25 29.68
CA LEU A 416 -4.08 -7.26 28.81
C LEU A 416 -4.79 -8.60 29.00
N ILE A 417 -5.56 -9.02 28.00
CA ILE A 417 -6.29 -10.32 27.97
C ILE A 417 -5.43 -11.47 27.41
N ILE A 418 -4.37 -11.17 26.66
CA ILE A 418 -3.26 -12.09 26.35
C ILE A 418 -1.98 -11.39 26.78
N ARG A 419 -1.25 -11.99 27.71
CA ARG A 419 -0.07 -11.38 28.33
C ARG A 419 0.97 -12.40 28.71
N ASP A 420 2.12 -11.94 29.12
CA ASP A 420 3.23 -12.66 29.72
C ASP A 420 3.96 -13.67 28.81
N LEU A 421 4.86 -14.44 29.39
CA LEU A 421 5.69 -15.41 28.69
C LEU A 421 6.05 -16.57 29.63
N PRO A 422 5.48 -17.78 29.44
CA PRO A 422 4.58 -18.16 28.33
C PRO A 422 3.24 -17.43 28.40
N PRO A 423 2.52 -17.32 27.26
CA PRO A 423 1.25 -16.58 27.21
C PRO A 423 0.20 -17.06 28.19
N VAL A 424 -0.38 -16.13 28.91
CA VAL A 424 -1.56 -16.32 29.78
C VAL A 424 -2.78 -15.74 29.06
N TYR A 425 -3.85 -16.48 29.05
CA TYR A 425 -5.11 -16.13 28.39
C TYR A 425 -6.21 -15.97 29.44
N ASP A 426 -6.94 -14.88 29.41
CA ASP A 426 -8.07 -14.67 30.32
C ASP A 426 -9.34 -15.40 29.85
N TYR A 427 -9.41 -15.72 28.54
CA TYR A 427 -10.52 -16.43 27.90
C TYR A 427 -10.01 -17.64 27.13
N ASP A 428 -10.67 -18.80 27.30
CA ASP A 428 -10.26 -20.05 26.66
C ASP A 428 -10.26 -19.98 25.13
N GLU A 429 -11.21 -19.24 24.53
CA GLU A 429 -11.33 -19.02 23.09
C GLU A 429 -10.13 -18.27 22.48
N LEU A 430 -9.39 -17.52 23.29
CA LEU A 430 -8.20 -16.81 22.85
C LEU A 430 -6.93 -17.66 22.92
N SER A 431 -7.00 -18.88 23.46
CA SER A 431 -5.83 -19.75 23.62
C SER A 431 -5.13 -20.05 22.28
N ILE A 432 -3.81 -20.17 22.30
CA ILE A 432 -2.95 -20.47 21.16
C ILE A 432 -2.21 -21.78 21.45
N GLU A 433 -2.43 -22.81 20.61
CA GLU A 433 -1.80 -24.12 20.78
C GLU A 433 -0.30 -24.07 20.47
N ASN A 434 0.07 -23.34 19.44
CA ASN A 434 1.48 -23.16 19.02
C ASN A 434 1.79 -21.68 18.84
N PRO A 435 2.34 -21.03 19.89
CA PRO A 435 2.61 -19.59 19.86
C PRO A 435 3.94 -19.21 19.19
N ALA A 436 4.72 -20.14 18.63
CA ALA A 436 5.99 -19.84 17.98
C ALA A 436 5.81 -19.13 16.64
N ILE A 437 6.50 -18.02 16.45
CA ILE A 437 6.44 -17.15 15.25
C ILE A 437 7.78 -17.20 14.53
N TYR A 438 7.85 -18.00 13.47
CA TYR A 438 9.04 -18.11 12.61
C TYR A 438 9.03 -17.12 11.47
N TYR A 439 7.83 -16.69 11.03
CA TYR A 439 7.61 -15.75 9.96
C TYR A 439 6.81 -14.57 10.48
N GLY A 440 7.31 -13.35 10.28
CA GLY A 440 6.72 -12.15 10.84
C GLY A 440 7.02 -10.90 10.02
N GLU A 441 6.53 -9.76 10.46
CA GLU A 441 6.76 -8.47 9.78
C GLU A 441 8.22 -8.02 9.86
N ASN A 442 8.79 -8.12 11.06
CA ASN A 442 10.14 -7.63 11.35
C ASN A 442 11.23 -8.68 11.10
N SER A 443 10.83 -9.89 10.77
CA SER A 443 11.73 -11.04 10.57
C SER A 443 12.65 -10.82 9.37
N SER A 444 13.96 -10.94 9.55
CA SER A 444 14.98 -10.73 8.51
C SER A 444 16.02 -11.84 8.47
N GLY A 445 16.74 -11.94 7.36
CA GLY A 445 17.83 -12.91 7.19
C GLY A 445 17.34 -14.35 7.03
N TYR A 446 18.20 -15.30 7.46
CA TYR A 446 17.91 -16.73 7.39
C TYR A 446 18.03 -17.39 8.75
N TYR A 447 17.27 -18.45 8.98
CA TYR A 447 17.42 -19.35 10.13
C TYR A 447 17.56 -20.79 9.66
N ILE A 448 18.23 -21.58 10.48
CA ILE A 448 18.41 -23.03 10.28
C ILE A 448 17.74 -23.69 11.48
N VAL A 449 16.58 -24.26 11.22
CA VAL A 449 15.75 -24.91 12.24
C VAL A 449 15.93 -26.42 12.19
N ASN A 450 15.51 -27.10 13.28
CA ASN A 450 15.71 -28.54 13.44
C ASN A 450 17.19 -28.93 13.24
N SER A 451 18.08 -28.19 13.91
CA SER A 451 19.52 -28.37 13.85
C SER A 451 20.03 -29.25 15.01
N GLY A 452 21.35 -29.44 15.09
CA GLY A 452 21.99 -30.07 16.24
C GLY A 452 22.07 -29.19 17.49
N VAL A 453 21.51 -27.98 17.45
CA VAL A 453 21.34 -27.06 18.58
C VAL A 453 19.86 -26.91 18.82
N GLU A 454 19.41 -27.07 20.06
CA GLU A 454 18.02 -26.80 20.42
C GLU A 454 17.73 -25.30 20.36
N GLU A 455 16.56 -24.97 19.82
CA GLU A 455 16.07 -23.61 19.65
C GLU A 455 15.52 -23.07 20.96
N LEU A 456 15.79 -21.81 21.29
CA LEU A 456 15.22 -21.14 22.45
C LEU A 456 13.72 -20.97 22.20
N HIS A 457 12.91 -21.63 23.04
CA HIS A 457 11.46 -21.57 22.91
C HIS A 457 10.91 -20.33 23.64
N TYR A 458 11.10 -20.29 24.96
CA TYR A 458 10.77 -19.13 25.79
C TYR A 458 11.54 -19.16 27.10
N PRO A 459 11.77 -18.01 27.77
CA PRO A 459 12.33 -17.95 29.10
C PRO A 459 11.25 -18.31 30.17
N ALA A 460 11.62 -19.15 31.12
CA ALA A 460 10.76 -19.53 32.25
C ALA A 460 11.45 -19.13 33.57
N GLY A 461 11.25 -17.89 34.01
CA GLY A 461 11.94 -17.33 35.17
C GLY A 461 13.44 -17.18 34.92
N ASP A 462 14.24 -17.86 35.71
CA ASP A 462 15.73 -17.86 35.58
C ASP A 462 16.26 -18.95 34.62
N GLU A 463 15.40 -19.84 34.15
CA GLU A 463 15.73 -20.91 33.20
C GLU A 463 15.15 -20.65 31.83
N ASN A 464 15.64 -21.35 30.80
CA ASN A 464 15.11 -21.30 29.45
C ASN A 464 14.49 -22.63 29.06
N VAL A 465 13.37 -22.59 28.35
CA VAL A 465 12.77 -23.75 27.70
C VAL A 465 13.28 -23.82 26.27
N TYR A 466 13.67 -25.01 25.84
CA TYR A 466 14.19 -25.26 24.50
C TYR A 466 13.26 -26.18 23.73
N THR A 467 13.29 -26.10 22.41
CA THR A 467 12.49 -26.89 21.48
C THR A 467 13.26 -27.19 20.20
N ASN A 468 12.68 -28.04 19.36
CA ASN A 468 13.11 -28.23 17.99
C ASN A 468 11.91 -28.02 17.08
N TYR A 469 12.12 -27.31 15.97
CA TYR A 469 11.08 -27.08 14.97
C TYR A 469 10.55 -28.41 14.45
N SER A 470 9.24 -28.61 14.50
CA SER A 470 8.56 -29.83 14.07
C SER A 470 7.76 -29.67 12.77
N GLY A 471 7.72 -28.45 12.23
CA GLY A 471 6.98 -28.12 11.01
C GLY A 471 7.68 -28.56 9.72
N GLN A 472 7.00 -28.31 8.60
CA GLN A 472 7.48 -28.63 7.27
C GLN A 472 8.09 -27.43 6.53
N GLY A 473 7.97 -26.23 7.06
CA GLY A 473 8.47 -25.00 6.43
C GLY A 473 9.99 -24.92 6.34
N GLY A 474 10.49 -24.37 5.25
CA GLY A 474 11.92 -24.19 4.99
C GLY A 474 12.54 -25.31 4.15
N ILE A 475 13.63 -25.00 3.44
CA ILE A 475 14.29 -25.89 2.49
C ILE A 475 15.18 -26.88 3.24
N GLN A 476 14.92 -28.18 3.12
CA GLN A 476 15.72 -29.22 3.77
C GLN A 476 17.15 -29.28 3.19
N PHE A 477 18.15 -29.48 4.05
CA PHE A 477 19.57 -29.58 3.63
C PHE A 477 19.93 -30.86 2.86
N SER A 478 19.32 -31.95 3.04
CA SER A 478 19.31 -33.26 2.37
C SER A 478 20.58 -33.70 1.58
N SER A 479 21.57 -32.84 1.31
CA SER A 479 22.79 -33.15 0.58
C SER A 479 23.89 -32.09 0.73
N PHE A 480 25.16 -32.50 0.63
CA PHE A 480 26.32 -31.60 0.59
C PHE A 480 26.21 -30.54 -0.52
N PHE A 481 25.64 -30.92 -1.68
CA PHE A 481 25.50 -29.98 -2.79
C PHE A 481 24.54 -28.84 -2.46
N ARG A 482 23.46 -29.07 -1.70
CA ARG A 482 22.57 -28.01 -1.20
C ARG A 482 23.29 -27.11 -0.20
N LYS A 483 24.07 -27.67 0.73
CA LYS A 483 24.92 -26.88 1.67
C LYS A 483 25.86 -25.94 0.90
N LEU A 484 26.51 -26.45 -0.17
CA LEU A 484 27.38 -25.64 -1.03
C LEU A 484 26.61 -24.53 -1.77
N LEU A 485 25.42 -24.82 -2.29
CA LEU A 485 24.57 -23.85 -2.96
C LEU A 485 24.14 -22.73 -2.00
N PHE A 486 23.74 -23.08 -0.77
CA PHE A 486 23.32 -22.09 0.22
C PHE A 486 24.51 -21.25 0.71
N ALA A 487 25.67 -21.86 0.94
CA ALA A 487 26.89 -21.15 1.27
C ALA A 487 27.27 -20.11 0.21
N TRP A 488 27.14 -20.47 -1.07
CA TRP A 488 27.41 -19.58 -2.20
C TRP A 488 26.40 -18.42 -2.29
N GLU A 489 25.12 -18.75 -2.23
CA GLU A 489 24.02 -17.79 -2.44
C GLU A 489 23.91 -16.79 -1.27
N LEU A 490 24.08 -17.26 -0.03
CA LEU A 490 23.99 -16.43 1.18
C LEU A 490 25.33 -15.84 1.63
N GLY A 491 26.43 -16.24 0.95
CA GLY A 491 27.78 -15.74 1.24
C GLY A 491 28.34 -16.18 2.59
N ASP A 492 27.86 -17.29 3.14
CA ASP A 492 28.23 -17.75 4.48
C ASP A 492 28.85 -19.15 4.44
N ILE A 493 30.15 -19.21 4.76
CA ILE A 493 30.92 -20.45 4.75
C ILE A 493 30.51 -21.40 5.89
N ASN A 494 29.86 -20.92 6.95
CA ASN A 494 29.43 -21.73 8.07
C ASN A 494 28.46 -22.84 7.67
N PHE A 495 27.73 -22.69 6.57
CA PHE A 495 26.93 -23.79 5.99
C PHE A 495 27.73 -25.05 5.68
N LEU A 496 29.03 -24.93 5.43
CA LEU A 496 29.92 -26.05 5.11
C LEU A 496 30.80 -26.49 6.32
N LEU A 497 31.00 -25.60 7.28
CA LEU A 497 31.94 -25.81 8.40
C LEU A 497 31.25 -26.23 9.69
N SER A 498 29.95 -25.96 9.82
CA SER A 498 29.20 -26.26 11.06
C SER A 498 28.74 -27.71 11.11
N ASP A 499 29.13 -28.42 12.16
CA ASP A 499 28.65 -29.77 12.45
C ASP A 499 27.20 -29.78 12.99
N TYR A 500 26.64 -28.62 13.35
CA TYR A 500 25.25 -28.49 13.81
C TYR A 500 24.22 -28.58 12.70
N ILE A 501 24.61 -28.44 11.41
CA ILE A 501 23.71 -28.55 10.30
C ILE A 501 23.56 -30.00 9.87
N LEU A 502 22.43 -30.60 10.25
CA LEU A 502 22.08 -31.97 9.94
C LEU A 502 21.43 -32.09 8.56
N ASP A 503 21.22 -33.28 8.04
CA ASP A 503 20.53 -33.50 6.75
C ASP A 503 19.02 -33.24 6.85
N GLU A 504 18.45 -33.40 8.03
CA GLU A 504 17.06 -33.07 8.36
C GLU A 504 16.83 -31.59 8.69
N SER A 505 17.90 -30.83 8.94
CA SER A 505 17.80 -29.39 9.19
C SER A 505 17.14 -28.67 8.01
N ARG A 506 16.44 -27.59 8.29
CA ARG A 506 15.73 -26.79 7.30
C ARG A 506 16.21 -25.34 7.31
N LEU A 507 16.40 -24.80 6.11
CA LEU A 507 16.76 -23.40 5.90
C LEU A 507 15.51 -22.57 5.67
N GLN A 508 15.19 -21.68 6.60
CA GLN A 508 14.12 -20.70 6.45
C GLN A 508 14.70 -19.38 5.96
N ILE A 509 14.22 -18.92 4.80
CA ILE A 509 14.62 -17.67 4.14
C ILE A 509 13.39 -16.85 3.74
N TRP A 510 13.62 -15.56 3.44
CA TRP A 510 12.55 -14.62 3.11
C TRP A 510 11.41 -14.74 4.11
N ARG A 511 11.75 -14.45 5.36
CA ARG A 511 10.88 -14.68 6.52
C ARG A 511 9.97 -13.48 6.80
N SER A 512 10.34 -12.27 6.35
CA SER A 512 9.44 -11.13 6.38
C SER A 512 8.23 -11.37 5.48
N ILE A 513 7.04 -11.11 6.00
CA ILE A 513 5.75 -11.31 5.33
C ILE A 513 5.75 -10.63 3.96
N GLN A 514 6.05 -9.34 3.91
CA GLN A 514 6.05 -8.57 2.66
C GLN A 514 7.12 -9.06 1.67
N GLU A 515 8.34 -9.37 2.16
CA GLU A 515 9.40 -9.87 1.29
C GLU A 515 9.02 -11.22 0.69
N ARG A 516 8.42 -12.10 1.49
CA ARG A 516 7.97 -13.43 1.10
C ARG A 516 6.94 -13.36 -0.01
N VAL A 517 5.90 -12.54 0.15
CA VAL A 517 4.86 -12.32 -0.85
C VAL A 517 5.43 -11.72 -2.14
N ARG A 518 6.26 -10.64 -2.04
CA ARG A 518 6.89 -10.01 -3.22
C ARG A 518 7.79 -10.97 -4.02
N LYS A 519 8.39 -11.96 -3.38
CA LYS A 519 9.20 -12.98 -4.07
C LYS A 519 8.35 -13.97 -4.87
N ILE A 520 7.15 -14.28 -4.40
CA ILE A 520 6.22 -15.18 -5.11
C ILE A 520 5.48 -14.41 -6.21
N THR A 521 4.94 -13.23 -5.87
CA THR A 521 4.10 -12.42 -6.75
C THR A 521 4.67 -11.00 -6.93
N PRO A 522 5.79 -10.83 -7.67
CA PRO A 522 6.42 -9.52 -7.87
C PRO A 522 5.57 -8.55 -8.72
N PHE A 523 4.47 -9.01 -9.28
CA PHE A 523 3.54 -8.26 -10.14
C PHE A 523 2.34 -7.68 -9.35
N LEU A 524 2.15 -8.05 -8.08
CA LEU A 524 1.15 -7.45 -7.20
C LEU A 524 1.79 -6.32 -6.38
N GLN A 525 1.05 -5.25 -6.20
CA GLN A 525 1.40 -4.20 -5.23
C GLN A 525 0.82 -4.58 -3.87
N LEU A 526 1.63 -4.48 -2.82
CA LEU A 526 1.20 -4.84 -1.47
C LEU A 526 0.77 -3.60 -0.70
N ASP A 527 -0.25 -3.78 0.13
CA ASP A 527 -0.58 -2.83 1.20
C ASP A 527 0.61 -2.67 2.15
N SER A 528 0.75 -1.50 2.74
CA SER A 528 1.84 -1.19 3.66
C SER A 528 1.72 -1.93 5.01
N ASP A 529 0.50 -2.34 5.38
CA ASP A 529 0.15 -2.88 6.69
C ASP A 529 -0.34 -4.34 6.63
N PRO A 530 0.57 -5.35 6.68
CA PRO A 530 0.18 -6.72 6.94
C PRO A 530 -0.29 -6.84 8.40
N TYR A 531 -1.34 -7.59 8.66
CA TYR A 531 -1.92 -7.69 10.00
C TYR A 531 -2.02 -9.11 10.52
N LEU A 532 -1.94 -9.21 11.85
CA LEU A 532 -1.94 -10.45 12.61
C LEU A 532 -3.37 -10.91 12.91
N VAL A 533 -3.63 -12.20 12.75
CA VAL A 533 -4.90 -12.84 13.14
C VAL A 533 -4.63 -14.11 13.93
N LYS A 534 -5.30 -14.23 15.05
CA LYS A 534 -5.36 -15.47 15.83
C LYS A 534 -6.65 -16.24 15.48
N LEU A 535 -6.51 -17.46 14.99
CA LEU A 535 -7.66 -18.31 14.65
C LEU A 535 -7.40 -19.78 14.98
N SER A 536 -8.34 -20.44 15.66
CA SER A 536 -8.30 -21.88 15.93
C SER A 536 -6.96 -22.36 16.52
N GLY A 537 -6.42 -21.63 17.49
CA GLY A 537 -5.17 -21.98 18.18
C GLY A 537 -3.89 -21.70 17.38
N LYS A 538 -3.99 -21.07 16.21
CA LYS A 538 -2.86 -20.69 15.35
C LYS A 538 -2.77 -19.19 15.14
N ILE A 539 -1.61 -18.75 14.65
CA ILE A 539 -1.32 -17.36 14.28
C ILE A 539 -1.15 -17.29 12.77
N TYR A 540 -1.84 -16.36 12.15
CA TYR A 540 -1.75 -16.05 10.72
C TYR A 540 -1.42 -14.57 10.51
N TRP A 541 -0.77 -14.31 9.41
CA TRP A 541 -0.63 -12.96 8.85
C TRP A 541 -1.52 -12.84 7.62
N ILE A 542 -2.19 -11.72 7.49
CA ILE A 542 -2.92 -11.37 6.29
C ILE A 542 -2.25 -10.17 5.65
N GLN A 543 -1.96 -10.28 4.35
CA GLN A 543 -1.40 -9.21 3.55
C GLN A 543 -2.35 -8.91 2.39
N ASP A 544 -2.82 -7.68 2.32
CA ASP A 544 -3.57 -7.20 1.17
C ASP A 544 -2.66 -6.99 -0.03
N ALA A 545 -3.14 -7.34 -1.22
CA ALA A 545 -2.40 -7.20 -2.45
C ALA A 545 -3.30 -6.70 -3.58
N TYR A 546 -2.78 -5.71 -4.31
CA TYR A 546 -3.49 -4.97 -5.33
C TYR A 546 -3.04 -5.33 -6.73
N THR A 547 -3.99 -5.33 -7.65
CA THR A 547 -3.71 -5.19 -9.08
C THR A 547 -3.70 -3.71 -9.41
N THR A 548 -2.70 -3.28 -10.18
CA THR A 548 -2.50 -1.86 -10.52
C THR A 548 -2.09 -1.67 -11.96
N SER A 549 -2.37 -0.50 -12.51
CA SER A 549 -1.88 -0.10 -13.83
C SER A 549 -1.65 1.41 -13.90
N SER A 550 -0.76 1.83 -14.82
CA SER A 550 -0.58 3.22 -15.23
C SER A 550 -1.11 3.49 -16.64
N TYR A 551 -1.83 2.53 -17.22
CA TYR A 551 -2.30 2.56 -18.61
C TYR A 551 -3.83 2.63 -18.74
N PHE A 552 -4.56 3.05 -17.71
CA PHE A 552 -6.00 3.23 -17.79
C PHE A 552 -6.33 4.57 -18.50
N PRO A 553 -7.05 4.56 -19.64
CA PRO A 553 -7.28 5.77 -20.43
C PRO A 553 -8.16 6.79 -19.68
N TYR A 554 -7.83 8.07 -19.79
CA TYR A 554 -8.49 9.20 -19.13
C TYR A 554 -8.52 9.19 -17.60
N SER A 555 -7.99 8.16 -16.92
CA SER A 555 -7.98 8.12 -15.46
C SER A 555 -6.86 8.96 -14.89
N GLN A 556 -7.16 9.74 -13.84
CA GLN A 556 -6.22 10.57 -13.11
C GLN A 556 -5.04 9.74 -12.59
N ASN A 557 -3.84 10.24 -12.79
CA ASN A 557 -2.65 9.60 -12.21
C ASN A 557 -2.51 9.98 -10.73
N TYR A 558 -2.31 8.97 -9.89
CA TYR A 558 -1.99 9.11 -8.48
C TYR A 558 -0.68 8.37 -8.19
N GLN A 559 0.38 9.08 -7.86
CA GLN A 559 1.70 8.54 -7.50
C GLN A 559 2.28 7.51 -8.50
N GLY A 560 1.95 7.63 -9.79
CA GLY A 560 2.46 6.76 -10.85
C GLY A 560 1.52 5.63 -11.28
N LEU A 561 0.38 5.45 -10.63
CA LEU A 561 -0.68 4.53 -11.02
C LEU A 561 -1.96 5.29 -11.37
N ASN A 562 -2.82 4.70 -12.19
CA ASN A 562 -4.13 5.25 -12.52
C ASN A 562 -5.25 4.20 -12.59
N TYR A 563 -4.98 3.04 -11.98
CA TYR A 563 -5.93 1.95 -11.74
C TYR A 563 -5.47 1.15 -10.52
N ILE A 564 -6.40 0.80 -9.64
CA ILE A 564 -6.14 -0.04 -8.47
C ILE A 564 -7.40 -0.82 -8.09
N ARG A 565 -7.24 -2.08 -7.69
CA ARG A 565 -8.27 -2.94 -7.09
C ARG A 565 -7.72 -3.75 -5.92
N ASN A 566 -8.55 -3.94 -4.88
CA ASN A 566 -8.27 -4.88 -3.79
C ASN A 566 -8.60 -6.31 -4.26
N SER A 567 -7.72 -6.87 -5.05
CA SER A 567 -8.04 -8.10 -5.77
C SER A 567 -7.67 -9.37 -5.02
N VAL A 568 -6.71 -9.30 -4.07
CA VAL A 568 -6.15 -10.50 -3.44
C VAL A 568 -5.91 -10.31 -1.94
N LYS A 569 -6.38 -11.29 -1.14
CA LYS A 569 -5.95 -11.49 0.25
C LYS A 569 -4.91 -12.60 0.29
N VAL A 570 -3.76 -12.34 0.89
CA VAL A 570 -2.69 -13.31 1.06
C VAL A 570 -2.64 -13.73 2.52
N VAL A 571 -2.77 -15.02 2.79
CA VAL A 571 -2.75 -15.60 4.13
C VAL A 571 -1.46 -16.36 4.34
N ILE A 572 -0.74 -16.05 5.40
CA ILE A 572 0.54 -16.65 5.73
C ILE A 572 0.47 -17.29 7.13
N ASP A 573 0.79 -18.56 7.26
CA ASP A 573 0.93 -19.24 8.54
C ASP A 573 2.24 -18.78 9.22
N ALA A 574 2.15 -18.21 10.42
CA ALA A 574 3.29 -17.66 11.14
C ALA A 574 4.31 -18.70 11.60
N TYR A 575 3.92 -19.97 11.71
CA TYR A 575 4.76 -21.10 12.11
C TYR A 575 5.37 -21.81 10.89
N GLU A 576 4.53 -22.22 9.91
CA GLU A 576 4.95 -22.98 8.73
C GLU A 576 5.51 -22.08 7.61
N GLY A 577 5.04 -20.84 7.54
CA GLY A 577 5.37 -19.92 6.46
C GLY A 577 4.76 -20.31 5.12
N SER A 578 3.72 -21.15 5.10
CA SER A 578 2.90 -21.36 3.91
C SER A 578 2.22 -20.07 3.51
N VAL A 579 1.98 -19.89 2.22
CA VAL A 579 1.39 -18.68 1.67
C VAL A 579 0.26 -19.09 0.75
N ASP A 580 -0.92 -18.59 1.00
CA ASP A 580 -2.11 -18.83 0.17
C ASP A 580 -2.68 -17.51 -0.33
N TYR A 581 -3.07 -17.47 -1.61
CA TYR A 581 -3.61 -16.30 -2.28
C TYR A 581 -5.08 -16.51 -2.59
N TYR A 582 -5.95 -15.65 -2.07
CA TYR A 582 -7.40 -15.71 -2.27
C TYR A 582 -7.88 -14.54 -3.11
N MET A 583 -8.64 -14.80 -4.16
CA MET A 583 -9.25 -13.79 -5.00
C MET A 583 -10.42 -13.13 -4.26
N VAL A 584 -10.35 -11.83 -4.04
CA VAL A 584 -11.43 -11.02 -3.44
C VAL A 584 -12.38 -10.51 -4.52
N ASP A 585 -11.80 -10.02 -5.63
CA ASP A 585 -12.55 -9.53 -6.79
C ASP A 585 -12.26 -10.45 -7.99
N ASP A 586 -13.17 -11.38 -8.26
CA ASP A 586 -13.09 -12.30 -9.39
C ASP A 586 -13.47 -11.67 -10.74
N ASN A 587 -13.97 -10.43 -10.72
CA ASN A 587 -14.27 -9.65 -11.92
C ASN A 587 -13.11 -8.76 -12.37
N ASP A 588 -12.04 -8.63 -11.60
CA ASP A 588 -10.87 -7.84 -11.99
C ASP A 588 -10.14 -8.47 -13.18
N PRO A 589 -10.12 -7.82 -14.37
CA PRO A 589 -9.50 -8.38 -15.55
C PRO A 589 -7.98 -8.57 -15.43
N ILE A 590 -7.29 -7.75 -14.62
CA ILE A 590 -5.85 -7.90 -14.39
C ILE A 590 -5.57 -9.15 -13.57
N LEU A 591 -6.36 -9.40 -12.52
CA LEU A 591 -6.24 -10.63 -11.74
C LEU A 591 -6.54 -11.87 -12.58
N ASN A 592 -7.56 -11.81 -13.44
CA ASN A 592 -7.94 -12.90 -14.34
C ASN A 592 -6.83 -13.24 -15.34
N VAL A 593 -6.12 -12.23 -15.87
CA VAL A 593 -4.92 -12.45 -16.70
C VAL A 593 -3.83 -13.17 -15.90
N TYR A 594 -3.53 -12.74 -14.67
CA TYR A 594 -2.53 -13.43 -13.84
C TYR A 594 -2.98 -14.83 -13.41
N SER A 595 -4.26 -15.05 -13.15
CA SER A 595 -4.83 -16.37 -12.88
C SER A 595 -4.66 -17.32 -14.08
N SER A 596 -4.82 -16.79 -15.30
CA SER A 596 -4.55 -17.55 -16.54
C SER A 596 -3.07 -17.85 -16.77
N ILE A 597 -2.16 -16.95 -16.37
CA ILE A 597 -0.70 -17.15 -16.44
C ILE A 597 -0.23 -18.15 -15.38
N PHE A 598 -0.81 -18.12 -14.19
CA PHE A 598 -0.46 -18.92 -13.01
C PHE A 598 -1.69 -19.65 -12.43
N PRO A 599 -2.21 -20.69 -13.10
CA PRO A 599 -3.52 -21.27 -12.78
C PRO A 599 -3.63 -21.90 -11.38
N ASP A 600 -2.52 -22.26 -10.73
CA ASP A 600 -2.54 -22.88 -9.40
C ASP A 600 -2.18 -21.88 -8.28
N LEU A 601 -2.06 -20.59 -8.60
CA LEU A 601 -1.62 -19.58 -7.62
C LEU A 601 -2.79 -19.07 -6.79
N PHE A 602 -3.89 -18.72 -7.44
CA PHE A 602 -5.02 -18.06 -6.81
C PHE A 602 -6.13 -19.04 -6.49
N LYS A 603 -6.62 -18.99 -5.27
CA LYS A 603 -7.77 -19.74 -4.79
C LYS A 603 -9.03 -18.87 -4.80
N PRO A 604 -10.22 -19.44 -5.00
CA PRO A 604 -11.46 -18.68 -4.85
C PRO A 604 -11.64 -18.15 -3.42
N PHE A 605 -12.32 -17.02 -3.27
CA PHE A 605 -12.64 -16.44 -1.95
C PHE A 605 -13.35 -17.43 -1.02
N SER A 606 -14.21 -18.28 -1.57
CA SER A 606 -14.94 -19.30 -0.81
C SER A 606 -14.07 -20.41 -0.19
N GLU A 607 -12.78 -20.48 -0.53
CA GLU A 607 -11.83 -21.43 0.06
C GLU A 607 -11.01 -20.81 1.21
N ILE A 608 -11.26 -19.56 1.58
CA ILE A 608 -10.67 -18.97 2.80
C ILE A 608 -11.07 -19.83 4.00
N PRO A 609 -10.16 -20.16 4.92
CA PRO A 609 -10.46 -20.95 6.11
C PRO A 609 -11.64 -20.38 6.90
N ASP A 610 -12.54 -21.27 7.33
CA ASP A 610 -13.71 -20.91 8.13
C ASP A 610 -13.29 -20.08 9.35
N GLY A 611 -13.98 -18.98 9.56
CA GLY A 611 -13.68 -18.00 10.63
C GLY A 611 -12.66 -16.94 10.28
N LEU A 612 -11.72 -17.19 9.34
CA LEU A 612 -10.75 -16.16 8.95
C LEU A 612 -11.41 -14.98 8.22
N VAL A 613 -12.49 -15.27 7.51
CA VAL A 613 -13.30 -14.24 6.82
C VAL A 613 -13.80 -13.16 7.77
N ASN A 614 -14.12 -13.54 9.03
CA ASN A 614 -14.60 -12.60 10.07
C ASN A 614 -13.49 -11.63 10.57
N HIS A 615 -12.23 -11.88 10.21
CA HIS A 615 -11.07 -11.05 10.56
C HIS A 615 -10.53 -10.26 9.39
N LEU A 616 -11.17 -10.34 8.20
CA LEU A 616 -10.77 -9.53 7.07
C LEU A 616 -11.06 -8.05 7.34
N ARG A 617 -10.15 -7.20 6.88
CA ARG A 617 -10.27 -5.74 6.98
C ARG A 617 -10.28 -5.13 5.59
N TYR A 618 -11.00 -4.02 5.39
CA TYR A 618 -10.84 -3.22 4.20
C TYR A 618 -9.46 -2.55 4.24
N PRO A 619 -8.63 -2.61 3.17
CA PRO A 619 -7.24 -2.15 3.23
C PRO A 619 -7.13 -0.63 3.40
N GLN A 620 -6.27 -0.21 4.32
CA GLN A 620 -6.14 1.21 4.65
C GLN A 620 -5.54 2.04 3.50
N ASP A 621 -4.46 1.55 2.87
CA ASP A 621 -3.82 2.27 1.75
C ASP A 621 -4.79 2.48 0.59
N LEU A 622 -5.61 1.47 0.26
CA LEU A 622 -6.62 1.61 -0.79
C LEU A 622 -7.69 2.61 -0.41
N PHE A 623 -8.21 2.54 0.82
CA PHE A 623 -9.24 3.47 1.29
C PHE A 623 -8.74 4.91 1.28
N GLU A 624 -7.49 5.15 1.68
CA GLU A 624 -6.86 6.48 1.59
C GLU A 624 -6.79 6.98 0.14
N ILE A 625 -6.36 6.12 -0.80
CA ILE A 625 -6.32 6.46 -2.22
C ILE A 625 -7.72 6.80 -2.74
N GLN A 626 -8.72 6.02 -2.36
CA GLN A 626 -10.11 6.24 -2.76
C GLN A 626 -10.67 7.54 -2.17
N ILE A 627 -10.39 7.85 -0.91
CA ILE A 627 -10.75 9.13 -0.28
C ILE A 627 -10.12 10.29 -1.07
N GLU A 628 -8.81 10.23 -1.34
CA GLU A 628 -8.12 11.29 -2.08
C GLU A 628 -8.69 11.52 -3.48
N GLN A 629 -9.09 10.44 -4.17
CA GLN A 629 -9.77 10.57 -5.44
C GLN A 629 -11.21 11.09 -5.26
N PHE A 630 -11.96 10.56 -4.30
CA PHE A 630 -13.34 10.94 -4.06
C PHE A 630 -13.48 12.41 -3.62
N ASN A 631 -12.52 12.95 -2.89
CA ASN A 631 -12.46 14.35 -2.48
C ASN A 631 -12.67 15.34 -3.65
N ARG A 632 -12.28 14.97 -4.84
CA ARG A 632 -12.48 15.75 -6.07
C ARG A 632 -13.53 15.17 -6.99
N TYR A 633 -13.52 13.84 -7.17
CA TYR A 633 -14.31 13.14 -8.18
C TYR A 633 -15.75 12.79 -7.73
N HIS A 634 -16.16 13.17 -6.50
CA HIS A 634 -17.56 13.20 -6.13
C HIS A 634 -18.34 14.28 -6.91
N MET A 635 -17.65 15.35 -7.38
CA MET A 635 -18.22 16.37 -8.25
C MET A 635 -18.39 15.80 -9.66
N THR A 636 -19.53 15.20 -9.95
CA THR A 636 -19.81 14.57 -11.25
C THR A 636 -20.22 15.56 -12.34
N GLN A 637 -20.63 16.79 -11.98
CA GLN A 637 -20.98 17.83 -12.94
C GLN A 637 -19.74 18.56 -13.44
N PRO A 638 -19.45 18.59 -14.76
CA PRO A 638 -18.23 19.18 -15.31
C PRO A 638 -17.96 20.62 -14.90
N GLN A 639 -19.01 21.44 -14.76
CA GLN A 639 -18.87 22.85 -14.35
C GLN A 639 -18.43 22.95 -12.89
N VAL A 640 -19.05 22.19 -12.00
CA VAL A 640 -18.72 22.17 -10.56
C VAL A 640 -17.29 21.64 -10.36
N PHE A 641 -16.95 20.56 -11.09
CA PHE A 641 -15.62 19.97 -11.10
C PHE A 641 -14.54 20.94 -11.61
N TYR A 642 -14.82 21.64 -12.71
CA TYR A 642 -13.90 22.62 -13.30
C TYR A 642 -13.62 23.79 -12.35
N ASN A 643 -14.67 24.33 -11.73
CA ASN A 643 -14.57 25.43 -10.80
C ASN A 643 -14.04 25.02 -9.42
N GLN A 644 -13.94 23.72 -9.14
CA GLN A 644 -13.62 23.18 -7.83
C GLN A 644 -14.50 23.76 -6.71
N GLU A 645 -15.82 23.87 -6.98
CA GLU A 645 -16.77 24.56 -6.10
C GLU A 645 -16.99 23.84 -4.76
N ASP A 646 -16.78 22.51 -4.75
CA ASP A 646 -17.06 21.64 -3.59
C ASP A 646 -15.88 20.68 -3.37
N LEU A 647 -14.64 21.17 -3.37
CA LEU A 647 -13.46 20.34 -3.14
C LEU A 647 -13.36 20.00 -1.66
N TRP A 648 -13.20 18.68 -1.38
CA TRP A 648 -13.10 18.16 -0.03
C TRP A 648 -11.66 17.76 0.32
N THR A 649 -11.41 17.56 1.60
CA THR A 649 -10.13 17.07 2.14
C THR A 649 -10.37 16.34 3.46
N ARG A 650 -9.43 15.50 3.84
CA ARG A 650 -9.38 14.95 5.19
C ARG A 650 -9.03 16.09 6.18
N PRO A 651 -9.65 16.15 7.35
CA PRO A 651 -9.33 17.16 8.36
C PRO A 651 -7.94 16.92 8.96
N ASN A 652 -7.43 17.94 9.67
CA ASN A 652 -6.26 17.78 10.52
C ASN A 652 -6.70 17.44 11.95
N GLU A 653 -5.85 16.70 12.67
CA GLU A 653 -5.95 16.42 14.10
C GLU A 653 -4.71 16.90 14.85
N LYS A 654 -4.84 17.15 16.15
CA LYS A 654 -3.70 17.42 17.04
C LYS A 654 -3.20 16.13 17.64
N TYR A 655 -1.99 15.72 17.26
CA TYR A 655 -1.34 14.57 17.84
C TYR A 655 0.04 14.95 18.42
N GLY A 656 0.26 14.65 19.69
CA GLY A 656 1.55 14.95 20.33
C GLY A 656 2.01 16.40 20.25
N GLY A 657 1.06 17.36 20.14
CA GLY A 657 1.31 18.79 20.01
C GLY A 657 1.60 19.28 18.59
N GLN A 658 1.46 18.42 17.58
CA GLN A 658 1.57 18.76 16.17
C GLN A 658 0.22 18.60 15.47
N GLN A 659 -0.02 19.41 14.44
CA GLN A 659 -1.14 19.17 13.53
C GLN A 659 -0.68 18.21 12.44
N ILE A 660 -1.38 17.09 12.32
CA ILE A 660 -1.17 16.07 11.28
C ILE A 660 -2.49 15.83 10.54
N LEU A 661 -2.39 15.31 9.33
CA LEU A 661 -3.55 14.88 8.57
C LEU A 661 -4.17 13.67 9.27
N MET A 662 -5.48 13.70 9.49
CA MET A 662 -6.21 12.61 10.14
C MET A 662 -6.20 11.37 9.24
N GLU A 663 -5.70 10.25 9.76
CA GLU A 663 -5.73 8.96 9.07
C GLU A 663 -7.12 8.32 9.22
N PRO A 664 -7.58 7.53 8.24
CA PRO A 664 -8.75 6.68 8.44
C PRO A 664 -8.55 5.72 9.61
N TYR A 665 -9.61 5.40 10.34
CA TYR A 665 -9.51 4.54 11.50
C TYR A 665 -10.64 3.51 11.54
N TYR A 666 -10.36 2.35 12.14
CA TYR A 666 -11.33 1.27 12.31
C TYR A 666 -12.23 1.55 13.51
N VAL A 667 -13.51 1.33 13.31
CA VAL A 667 -14.54 1.39 14.35
C VAL A 667 -15.49 0.20 14.23
N LEU A 668 -16.09 -0.14 15.36
CA LEU A 668 -17.21 -1.07 15.43
C LEU A 668 -18.45 -0.23 15.81
N ALA A 669 -19.33 0.03 14.85
CA ALA A 669 -20.48 0.92 15.04
C ALA A 669 -21.66 0.48 14.16
N ARG A 670 -22.87 0.96 14.49
CA ARG A 670 -24.02 0.83 13.60
C ARG A 670 -24.06 1.97 12.62
N LEU A 671 -24.27 1.64 11.36
CA LEU A 671 -24.52 2.64 10.33
C LEU A 671 -25.96 3.16 10.43
N PRO A 672 -26.21 4.42 10.08
CA PRO A 672 -27.55 5.01 10.12
C PRO A 672 -28.55 4.20 9.31
N GLY A 673 -29.61 3.69 9.99
CA GLY A 673 -30.66 2.85 9.39
C GLY A 673 -30.30 1.36 9.25
N GLU A 674 -29.18 0.91 9.83
CA GLU A 674 -28.80 -0.50 9.92
C GLU A 674 -28.88 -0.97 11.37
N ASP A 675 -29.40 -2.18 11.59
CA ASP A 675 -29.60 -2.72 12.95
C ASP A 675 -28.37 -3.49 13.47
N GLU A 676 -27.48 -3.93 12.57
CA GLU A 676 -26.33 -4.74 12.90
C GLU A 676 -25.08 -3.88 13.16
N LEU A 677 -24.24 -4.38 14.07
CA LEU A 677 -22.94 -3.80 14.37
C LEU A 677 -21.96 -4.18 13.25
N GLU A 678 -21.29 -3.19 12.64
CA GLU A 678 -20.40 -3.37 11.50
C GLU A 678 -18.98 -2.93 11.86
N PHE A 679 -18.00 -3.75 11.55
CA PHE A 679 -16.60 -3.35 11.59
C PHE A 679 -16.21 -2.67 10.30
N MET A 680 -15.79 -1.42 10.38
CA MET A 680 -15.52 -0.60 9.21
C MET A 680 -14.37 0.38 9.43
N GLN A 681 -13.80 0.86 8.34
CA GLN A 681 -12.99 2.08 8.37
C GLN A 681 -13.85 3.30 8.12
N ILE A 682 -13.60 4.38 8.85
CA ILE A 682 -14.24 5.67 8.61
C ILE A 682 -13.23 6.79 8.45
N SER A 683 -13.63 7.81 7.69
CA SER A 683 -12.88 9.05 7.53
C SER A 683 -13.85 10.22 7.44
N PRO A 684 -13.79 11.18 8.37
CA PRO A 684 -14.50 12.45 8.23
C PRO A 684 -13.86 13.28 7.10
N LEU A 685 -14.67 14.13 6.47
CA LEU A 685 -14.26 15.03 5.40
C LEU A 685 -14.72 16.45 5.66
N THR A 686 -13.86 17.41 5.27
CA THR A 686 -14.12 18.84 5.38
C THR A 686 -13.96 19.50 4.02
N PRO A 687 -14.56 20.66 3.72
CA PRO A 687 -14.18 21.46 2.57
C PRO A 687 -12.71 21.89 2.67
N GLU A 688 -11.98 21.96 1.57
CA GLU A 688 -10.52 22.20 1.54
C GLU A 688 -10.03 23.40 2.37
N ASN A 689 -10.84 24.45 2.51
CA ASN A 689 -10.47 25.69 3.20
C ASN A 689 -11.33 25.98 4.44
N ARG A 690 -11.95 24.96 5.01
CA ARG A 690 -12.81 25.08 6.19
C ARG A 690 -12.69 23.87 7.09
N ASP A 691 -12.90 24.06 8.37
CA ASP A 691 -12.76 23.01 9.38
C ASP A 691 -14.08 22.33 9.76
N ASN A 692 -15.23 22.77 9.21
CA ASN A 692 -16.51 22.10 9.45
C ASN A 692 -16.65 20.83 8.64
N MET A 693 -17.27 19.80 9.20
CA MET A 693 -17.56 18.59 8.46
C MET A 693 -18.59 18.83 7.35
N ILE A 694 -18.40 18.13 6.22
CA ILE A 694 -19.30 18.14 5.07
C ILE A 694 -19.76 16.75 4.66
N ALA A 695 -18.96 15.74 4.99
CA ALA A 695 -19.27 14.34 4.73
C ALA A 695 -18.40 13.45 5.62
N TRP A 696 -18.70 12.17 5.63
CA TRP A 696 -17.81 11.12 6.10
C TRP A 696 -17.98 9.88 5.23
N LEU A 697 -16.88 9.15 5.03
CA LEU A 697 -16.84 7.91 4.28
C LEU A 697 -16.71 6.74 5.22
N ALA A 698 -17.41 5.64 4.89
CA ALA A 698 -17.26 4.35 5.52
C ALA A 698 -16.87 3.28 4.49
N ALA A 699 -15.98 2.38 4.88
CA ALA A 699 -15.61 1.19 4.12
C ALA A 699 -15.86 -0.05 4.99
N LYS A 700 -16.84 -0.87 4.62
CA LYS A 700 -17.27 -2.04 5.38
C LYS A 700 -16.27 -3.19 5.26
N SER A 701 -16.06 -3.91 6.36
CA SER A 701 -15.10 -5.01 6.47
C SER A 701 -15.76 -6.36 6.79
N ASP A 702 -17.00 -6.39 7.25
CA ASP A 702 -17.65 -7.64 7.59
C ASP A 702 -18.06 -8.45 6.35
N PRO A 703 -18.05 -9.80 6.44
CA PRO A 703 -18.11 -10.69 5.27
C PRO A 703 -19.30 -10.47 4.35
N GLU A 704 -20.46 -10.12 4.93
CA GLU A 704 -21.72 -9.95 4.19
C GLU A 704 -21.71 -8.73 3.28
N ASN A 705 -20.99 -7.70 3.69
CA ASN A 705 -20.94 -6.39 3.02
C ASN A 705 -19.50 -5.94 2.70
N TYR A 706 -18.55 -6.88 2.67
CA TYR A 706 -17.13 -6.57 2.47
C TYR A 706 -16.88 -5.73 1.22
N GLY A 707 -16.24 -4.57 1.43
CA GLY A 707 -15.85 -3.68 0.34
C GLY A 707 -16.93 -2.68 -0.09
N GLU A 708 -18.14 -2.70 0.54
CA GLU A 708 -19.12 -1.63 0.31
C GLU A 708 -18.59 -0.29 0.84
N LEU A 709 -18.59 0.72 -0.03
CA LEU A 709 -18.21 2.09 0.29
C LEU A 709 -19.45 2.97 0.37
N ILE A 710 -19.55 3.74 1.46
CA ILE A 710 -20.69 4.65 1.69
C ILE A 710 -20.17 6.04 2.02
N ALA A 711 -20.70 7.05 1.34
CA ALA A 711 -20.46 8.44 1.62
C ALA A 711 -21.71 9.08 2.24
N TYR A 712 -21.63 9.46 3.51
CA TYR A 712 -22.68 10.17 4.21
C TYR A 712 -22.48 11.67 4.07
N LYS A 713 -23.39 12.33 3.37
CA LYS A 713 -23.37 13.79 3.12
C LYS A 713 -24.11 14.53 4.24
N LEU A 714 -23.50 15.57 4.74
CA LEU A 714 -24.04 16.40 5.82
C LEU A 714 -24.83 17.60 5.28
N PRO A 715 -25.81 18.13 6.03
CA PRO A 715 -26.55 19.32 5.67
C PRO A 715 -25.64 20.53 5.45
N LYS A 716 -25.82 21.26 4.37
CA LYS A 716 -25.04 22.48 4.05
C LYS A 716 -25.63 23.76 4.63
N ASP A 717 -26.81 23.70 5.23
CA ASP A 717 -27.56 24.84 5.77
C ASP A 717 -27.26 25.12 7.26
N ARG A 718 -26.54 24.23 7.92
CA ARG A 718 -26.09 24.37 9.30
C ARG A 718 -24.61 24.00 9.49
N LEU A 719 -24.03 24.45 10.61
CA LEU A 719 -22.64 24.14 10.94
C LEU A 719 -22.57 22.81 11.67
N ILE A 720 -21.85 21.84 11.09
CA ILE A 720 -21.47 20.60 11.76
C ILE A 720 -19.99 20.71 12.11
N TYR A 721 -19.65 20.59 13.39
CA TYR A 721 -18.27 20.74 13.83
C TYR A 721 -17.38 19.64 13.25
N GLY A 722 -16.26 20.04 12.66
CA GLY A 722 -15.20 19.10 12.27
C GLY A 722 -14.20 18.88 13.39
N PRO A 723 -13.31 17.87 13.24
CA PRO A 723 -12.33 17.50 14.27
C PRO A 723 -11.51 18.68 14.80
N ALA A 724 -10.92 19.49 13.91
CA ALA A 724 -10.14 20.66 14.31
C ALA A 724 -10.95 21.72 15.09
N GLN A 725 -12.26 21.86 14.81
CA GLN A 725 -13.13 22.76 15.56
C GLN A 725 -13.46 22.24 16.96
N ILE A 726 -13.70 20.92 17.08
CA ILE A 726 -13.89 20.28 18.39
C ILE A 726 -12.64 20.42 19.24
N GLU A 727 -11.46 20.15 18.67
CA GLU A 727 -10.18 20.34 19.36
C GLU A 727 -9.99 21.80 19.84
N ALA A 728 -10.34 22.78 19.00
CA ALA A 728 -10.27 24.19 19.38
C ALA A 728 -11.23 24.52 20.53
N ARG A 729 -12.41 23.91 20.57
CA ARG A 729 -13.39 24.07 21.67
C ARG A 729 -12.90 23.43 22.95
N ILE A 730 -12.31 22.22 22.87
CA ILE A 730 -11.64 21.57 24.01
C ILE A 730 -10.55 22.48 24.60
N ASP A 731 -9.70 23.07 23.75
CA ASP A 731 -8.65 24.00 24.19
C ASP A 731 -9.20 25.29 24.81
N GLN A 732 -10.40 25.71 24.40
CA GLN A 732 -11.07 26.95 24.93
C GLN A 732 -11.85 26.69 26.20
N ASP A 733 -12.16 25.42 26.54
CA ASP A 733 -12.79 25.10 27.79
C ASP A 733 -11.88 25.44 28.98
N PRO A 734 -12.33 26.31 29.94
CA PRO A 734 -11.45 26.79 31.00
C PRO A 734 -11.01 25.69 31.97
N GLU A 735 -11.86 24.69 32.22
CA GLU A 735 -11.56 23.61 33.16
C GLU A 735 -10.59 22.63 32.53
N ILE A 736 -10.86 22.20 31.30
CA ILE A 736 -10.00 21.26 30.54
C ILE A 736 -8.64 21.91 30.29
N SER A 737 -8.61 23.12 29.75
CA SER A 737 -7.36 23.85 29.46
C SER A 737 -6.50 24.03 30.72
N ARG A 738 -7.11 24.33 31.88
CA ARG A 738 -6.42 24.42 33.15
C ARG A 738 -5.81 23.09 33.58
N GLN A 739 -6.52 21.99 33.46
CA GLN A 739 -6.03 20.66 33.84
C GLN A 739 -4.90 20.21 32.93
N LEU A 740 -5.07 20.31 31.61
CA LEU A 740 -4.01 19.95 30.65
C LEU A 740 -2.74 20.78 30.87
N ALA A 741 -2.85 22.10 31.10
CA ALA A 741 -1.72 22.97 31.41
C ALA A 741 -1.03 22.64 32.75
N LEU A 742 -1.77 22.10 33.72
CA LEU A 742 -1.17 21.63 34.98
C LEU A 742 -0.38 20.34 34.79
N TRP A 743 -0.83 19.46 33.94
CA TRP A 743 -0.17 18.18 33.69
C TRP A 743 1.02 18.30 32.72
N ASP A 744 1.00 19.27 31.80
CA ASP A 744 2.09 19.53 30.86
C ASP A 744 3.16 20.45 31.45
N GLN A 745 3.78 20.02 32.53
CA GLN A 745 4.83 20.76 33.25
C GLN A 745 6.13 19.92 33.34
N ARG A 746 7.19 20.51 33.93
CA ARG A 746 8.45 19.78 34.15
C ARG A 746 8.20 18.48 34.93
N GLY A 747 8.55 17.36 34.33
CA GLY A 747 8.42 16.01 34.89
C GLY A 747 7.28 15.20 34.28
N SER A 748 6.38 15.82 33.50
CA SER A 748 5.32 15.12 32.77
C SER A 748 4.95 15.83 31.48
N ARG A 749 4.46 15.07 30.50
CA ARG A 749 4.00 15.55 29.20
C ARG A 749 2.60 15.01 28.93
N VAL A 750 1.71 15.87 28.50
CA VAL A 750 0.38 15.49 28.02
C VAL A 750 0.47 15.09 26.54
N ILE A 751 -0.11 13.96 26.21
CA ILE A 751 -0.29 13.51 24.83
C ILE A 751 -1.80 13.37 24.61
N ARG A 752 -2.32 14.15 23.69
CA ARG A 752 -3.68 13.97 23.19
C ARG A 752 -3.63 12.85 22.14
N GLY A 753 -4.47 11.86 22.28
CA GLY A 753 -4.60 10.76 21.34
C GLY A 753 -5.43 11.15 20.11
N ASN A 754 -5.78 10.17 19.31
CA ASN A 754 -6.58 10.38 18.12
C ASN A 754 -8.00 10.84 18.50
N LEU A 755 -8.45 11.95 17.92
CA LEU A 755 -9.85 12.40 18.06
C LEU A 755 -10.71 11.55 17.10
N MET A 756 -11.63 10.76 17.65
CA MET A 756 -12.53 9.94 16.85
C MET A 756 -13.88 10.65 16.71
N VAL A 757 -14.43 10.59 15.50
CA VAL A 757 -15.79 11.01 15.17
C VAL A 757 -16.63 9.75 15.00
N ILE A 758 -17.55 9.48 15.90
CA ILE A 758 -18.33 8.25 15.95
C ILE A 758 -19.78 8.57 15.62
N PRO A 759 -20.33 8.04 14.54
CA PRO A 759 -21.74 8.19 14.23
C PRO A 759 -22.56 7.34 15.22
N ILE A 760 -23.56 7.95 15.82
CA ILE A 760 -24.55 7.29 16.65
C ILE A 760 -25.92 7.78 16.21
N GLU A 761 -26.75 6.89 15.69
CA GLU A 761 -28.05 7.23 15.08
C GLU A 761 -27.92 8.34 14.03
N ASN A 762 -28.48 9.50 14.30
CA ASN A 762 -28.44 10.67 13.43
C ASN A 762 -27.49 11.78 13.92
N SER A 763 -26.59 11.48 14.85
CA SER A 763 -25.70 12.47 15.50
C SER A 763 -24.25 11.98 15.55
N PHE A 764 -23.34 12.80 16.03
CA PHE A 764 -21.93 12.46 16.24
C PHE A 764 -21.55 12.57 17.71
N MET A 765 -20.83 11.56 18.18
CA MET A 765 -20.05 11.61 19.41
C MET A 765 -18.56 11.76 19.05
N TYR A 766 -17.92 12.76 19.62
CA TYR A 766 -16.48 12.97 19.49
C TYR A 766 -15.80 12.47 20.74
N VAL A 767 -14.80 11.61 20.58
CA VAL A 767 -14.07 11.00 21.71
C VAL A 767 -12.58 11.19 21.52
N GLU A 768 -11.93 11.78 22.53
CA GLU A 768 -10.49 12.02 22.50
C GLU A 768 -9.85 11.56 23.83
N PRO A 769 -8.99 10.52 23.79
CA PRO A 769 -8.26 10.06 24.96
C PRO A 769 -7.08 11.00 25.28
N VAL A 770 -6.83 11.23 26.57
CA VAL A 770 -5.74 12.06 27.07
C VAL A 770 -4.78 11.23 27.90
N PHE A 771 -3.55 11.14 27.44
CA PHE A 771 -2.48 10.38 28.08
C PHE A 771 -1.49 11.28 28.80
N LEU A 772 -0.93 10.75 29.87
CA LEU A 772 0.17 11.39 30.61
C LEU A 772 1.42 10.52 30.49
N LEU A 773 2.52 11.11 30.06
CA LEU A 773 3.82 10.49 30.00
C LEU A 773 4.76 11.15 31.01
N ALA A 774 5.31 10.37 31.94
CA ALA A 774 6.30 10.86 32.89
C ALA A 774 7.70 10.98 32.23
N GLU A 775 8.43 12.05 32.51
CA GLU A 775 9.81 12.19 32.00
C GLU A 775 10.71 11.05 32.52
N GLY A 776 11.33 10.31 31.58
CA GLY A 776 12.23 9.19 31.87
C GLY A 776 11.55 7.83 31.99
N VAL A 777 10.24 7.76 31.77
CA VAL A 777 9.47 6.50 31.68
C VAL A 777 8.64 6.55 30.40
N ASP A 778 8.88 5.63 29.46
CA ASP A 778 8.19 5.62 28.16
C ASP A 778 6.88 4.79 28.23
N ILE A 779 6.08 4.95 29.29
CA ILE A 779 4.77 4.32 29.46
C ILE A 779 3.70 5.44 29.51
N PRO A 780 3.00 5.69 28.40
CA PRO A 780 1.84 6.58 28.41
C PRO A 780 0.70 5.93 29.19
N GLN A 781 0.11 6.70 30.13
CA GLN A 781 -1.02 6.29 30.94
C GLN A 781 -2.25 7.09 30.54
N LEU A 782 -3.36 6.42 30.23
CA LEU A 782 -4.65 7.10 29.99
C LEU A 782 -5.15 7.72 31.29
N GLN A 783 -5.30 9.03 31.31
CA GLN A 783 -5.71 9.78 32.49
C GLN A 783 -7.15 10.26 32.38
N ARG A 784 -7.59 10.62 31.19
CA ARG A 784 -8.94 11.15 30.94
C ARG A 784 -9.40 10.78 29.55
N VAL A 785 -10.69 10.79 29.38
CA VAL A 785 -11.39 10.75 28.11
C VAL A 785 -12.21 12.02 27.97
N ILE A 786 -12.05 12.71 26.88
CA ILE A 786 -12.88 13.87 26.52
C ILE A 786 -13.97 13.35 25.60
N VAL A 787 -15.22 13.62 25.94
CA VAL A 787 -16.40 13.34 25.11
C VAL A 787 -17.07 14.67 24.78
N ALA A 788 -17.35 14.89 23.49
CA ALA A 788 -18.11 16.05 23.04
C ALA A 788 -19.32 15.61 22.21
N ILE A 789 -20.49 16.21 22.48
CA ILE A 789 -21.73 15.95 21.76
C ILE A 789 -22.39 17.31 21.52
N GLY A 790 -22.55 17.70 20.27
CA GLY A 790 -23.04 19.02 19.92
C GLY A 790 -22.20 20.13 20.57
N ASP A 791 -22.83 20.93 21.48
CA ASP A 791 -22.16 22.02 22.16
C ASP A 791 -21.58 21.66 23.54
N ASP A 792 -21.88 20.47 24.04
CA ASP A 792 -21.48 20.04 25.38
C ASP A 792 -20.19 19.24 25.35
N ILE A 793 -19.28 19.50 26.30
CA ILE A 793 -17.98 18.83 26.38
C ILE A 793 -17.74 18.40 27.83
N SER A 794 -17.31 17.14 28.02
CA SER A 794 -16.92 16.63 29.35
C SER A 794 -15.57 15.92 29.26
N MET A 795 -14.75 16.04 30.32
CA MET A 795 -13.47 15.34 30.47
C MET A 795 -13.46 14.59 31.80
N GLN A 796 -13.59 13.26 31.72
CA GLN A 796 -13.68 12.38 32.89
C GLN A 796 -12.70 11.22 32.80
N PRO A 797 -12.50 10.42 33.84
CA PRO A 797 -11.63 9.24 33.81
C PRO A 797 -12.02 8.17 32.76
N THR A 798 -13.33 7.99 32.54
CA THR A 798 -13.87 6.99 31.61
C THR A 798 -14.91 7.61 30.66
N ILE A 799 -15.21 6.94 29.54
CA ILE A 799 -16.29 7.35 28.61
C ILE A 799 -17.63 7.39 29.36
N GLY A 800 -17.93 6.36 30.18
CA GLY A 800 -19.18 6.29 30.92
C GLY A 800 -19.37 7.43 31.91
N GLU A 801 -18.30 7.83 32.62
CA GLU A 801 -18.35 8.99 33.51
C GLU A 801 -18.52 10.29 32.74
N ALA A 802 -17.91 10.41 31.55
CA ALA A 802 -18.09 11.60 30.70
C ALA A 802 -19.54 11.69 30.16
N ILE A 803 -20.13 10.61 29.74
CA ILE A 803 -21.54 10.53 29.32
C ILE A 803 -22.47 10.86 30.54
N LEU A 804 -22.16 10.32 31.70
CA LEU A 804 -22.91 10.61 32.93
C LEU A 804 -22.86 12.11 33.32
N ASP A 805 -21.69 12.73 33.14
CA ASP A 805 -21.53 14.16 33.42
C ASP A 805 -22.35 15.03 32.44
N LEU A 806 -22.38 14.65 31.15
CA LEU A 806 -23.15 15.37 30.13
C LEU A 806 -24.68 15.25 30.32
N TYR A 807 -25.18 14.10 30.71
CA TYR A 807 -26.61 13.78 30.77
C TYR A 807 -27.19 13.73 32.19
N GLY A 808 -26.32 13.73 33.20
CA GLY A 808 -26.70 13.66 34.64
C GLY A 808 -27.31 12.28 35.00
N GLU A 809 -28.04 12.25 36.12
CA GLU A 809 -28.69 11.01 36.61
C GLU A 809 -29.75 10.43 35.64
N ARG A 810 -30.11 11.17 34.59
CA ARG A 810 -31.01 10.67 33.52
C ARG A 810 -30.38 9.59 32.64
N ALA A 811 -29.04 9.58 32.55
CA ALA A 811 -28.30 8.55 31.77
C ALA A 811 -28.36 7.13 32.36
N GLY A 812 -28.93 7.03 33.57
CA GLY A 812 -29.31 5.77 34.14
C GLY A 812 -28.19 4.78 34.45
N PHE A 813 -28.57 3.62 34.88
CA PHE A 813 -27.74 2.53 35.39
C PHE A 813 -26.65 2.00 34.43
N GLU A 814 -26.83 2.14 33.12
CA GLU A 814 -25.90 1.65 32.09
C GLU A 814 -24.62 2.52 32.00
N ALA A 815 -24.70 3.81 32.26
CA ALA A 815 -23.52 4.66 32.35
C ALA A 815 -22.59 4.29 33.52
N ALA A 816 -23.16 3.75 34.60
CA ALA A 816 -22.40 3.21 35.73
C ALA A 816 -21.61 1.94 35.36
N ARG A 817 -22.12 1.16 34.42
CA ARG A 817 -21.39 -0.01 33.86
C ARG A 817 -20.21 0.38 32.99
N LEU A 818 -20.33 1.43 32.18
CA LEU A 818 -19.22 2.04 31.45
C LEU A 818 -18.17 2.67 32.38
N ALA A 819 -18.58 3.20 33.52
CA ALA A 819 -17.67 3.67 34.55
C ALA A 819 -16.88 2.55 35.24
N SER A 820 -17.37 1.29 35.19
CA SER A 820 -16.70 0.10 35.74
C SER A 820 -15.69 -0.56 34.78
N GLN A 821 -15.35 0.07 33.66
CA GLN A 821 -14.31 -0.40 32.72
C GLN A 821 -12.89 -0.41 33.34
N VAL A 822 -12.75 0.08 34.57
CA VAL A 822 -11.53 -0.11 35.36
C VAL A 822 -11.60 -1.51 36.00
N SER A 823 -10.89 -2.48 35.47
CA SER A 823 -10.87 -3.83 35.99
C SER A 823 -10.27 -3.89 37.41
N ASP A 824 -10.95 -4.60 38.30
CA ASP A 824 -10.44 -4.93 39.65
C ASP A 824 -10.09 -6.43 39.67
N PRO A 825 -8.80 -6.81 39.65
CA PRO A 825 -8.39 -8.23 39.57
C PRO A 825 -8.77 -9.05 40.79
N GLU A 826 -9.33 -8.46 41.87
CA GLU A 826 -9.73 -9.19 43.09
C GLU A 826 -11.23 -9.56 43.16
N ILE A 827 -12.06 -9.25 42.15
CA ILE A 827 -13.51 -9.48 42.26
C ILE A 827 -13.96 -10.58 41.29
N SER A 828 -14.24 -11.78 41.86
CA SER A 828 -14.96 -12.82 41.10
C SER A 828 -16.47 -12.51 41.03
N PRO A 829 -17.19 -12.98 39.98
CA PRO A 829 -18.64 -12.76 39.81
C PRO A 829 -19.51 -13.17 41.02
N GLU A 830 -19.06 -14.11 41.82
CA GLU A 830 -19.74 -14.55 43.02
C GLU A 830 -19.66 -13.51 44.17
N ASN A 831 -18.62 -12.68 44.21
CA ASN A 831 -18.49 -11.62 45.20
C ASN A 831 -19.30 -10.37 44.88
N LEU A 832 -19.61 -10.11 43.59
CA LEU A 832 -20.46 -9.00 43.18
C LEU A 832 -21.92 -9.12 43.65
N ALA A 833 -22.49 -10.30 43.60
CA ALA A 833 -23.87 -10.53 44.06
C ALA A 833 -24.04 -10.36 45.59
N ILE A 834 -23.00 -10.70 46.36
CA ILE A 834 -22.99 -10.56 47.84
C ILE A 834 -22.75 -9.09 48.25
N ARG A 835 -21.99 -8.33 47.45
CA ARG A 835 -21.74 -6.89 47.73
C ARG A 835 -22.93 -6.00 47.38
N GLN A 836 -23.69 -6.30 46.33
CA GLN A 836 -24.88 -5.51 45.96
C GLN A 836 -25.98 -5.53 47.01
N ASP A 837 -26.13 -6.59 47.81
CA ASP A 837 -27.10 -6.66 48.91
C ASP A 837 -26.58 -5.97 50.20
N LEU A 838 -25.26 -5.90 50.41
CA LEU A 838 -24.67 -5.21 51.58
C LEU A 838 -24.51 -3.71 51.34
N GLU A 839 -24.17 -3.27 50.15
CA GLU A 839 -24.02 -1.83 49.83
C GLU A 839 -25.33 -1.05 49.86
N SER A 840 -26.49 -1.64 49.74
CA SER A 840 -27.78 -0.95 49.80
C SER A 840 -28.19 -0.53 51.23
N GLU A 841 -27.85 -1.26 52.27
CA GLU A 841 -28.14 -0.91 53.67
C GLU A 841 -27.08 0.00 54.27
N GLU A 842 -25.81 -0.26 54.07
CA GLU A 842 -24.70 0.57 54.56
C GLU A 842 -24.62 1.94 53.86
N LEU A 843 -24.92 2.03 52.57
CA LEU A 843 -25.01 3.31 51.83
C LEU A 843 -26.23 4.14 52.28
N GLN A 844 -27.35 3.54 52.66
CA GLN A 844 -28.49 4.28 53.22
C GLN A 844 -28.19 4.80 54.63
N GLU A 845 -27.46 4.02 55.42
CA GLU A 845 -27.01 4.43 56.75
C GLU A 845 -25.97 5.54 56.69
N LEU A 846 -25.02 5.47 55.80
CA LEU A 846 -24.05 6.53 55.51
C LEU A 846 -24.71 7.82 55.01
N ARG A 847 -25.70 7.73 54.14
CA ARG A 847 -26.49 8.89 53.68
C ARG A 847 -27.27 9.54 54.82
N SER A 848 -27.86 8.73 55.68
CA SER A 848 -28.58 9.22 56.85
C SER A 848 -27.66 9.94 57.82
N LEU A 849 -26.51 9.37 58.14
CA LEU A 849 -25.47 9.99 58.98
C LEU A 849 -24.89 11.28 58.37
N TRP A 850 -24.72 11.31 57.03
CA TRP A 850 -24.28 12.49 56.36
C TRP A 850 -25.27 13.66 56.40
N ASP A 851 -26.58 13.41 56.25
CA ASP A 851 -27.62 14.41 56.38
C ASP A 851 -27.79 14.91 57.83
N ASP A 852 -27.65 14.03 58.82
CA ASP A 852 -27.66 14.36 60.24
C ASP A 852 -26.40 15.20 60.62
N MET A 853 -25.22 14.85 60.08
CA MET A 853 -24.00 15.62 60.25
C MET A 853 -24.13 17.04 59.68
N ARG A 854 -24.75 17.16 58.51
CA ARG A 854 -24.99 18.44 57.83
C ARG A 854 -25.97 19.31 58.64
N THR A 855 -26.97 18.66 59.21
CA THR A 855 -27.97 19.35 60.07
C THR A 855 -27.35 19.84 61.39
N ALA A 856 -26.53 19.01 62.05
CA ALA A 856 -25.79 19.38 63.24
C ALA A 856 -24.82 20.56 62.99
N LEU A 857 -24.16 20.56 61.85
CA LEU A 857 -23.26 21.66 61.41
C LEU A 857 -24.05 22.98 61.22
N GLN A 858 -25.22 22.93 60.56
CA GLN A 858 -26.08 24.09 60.32
C GLN A 858 -26.65 24.66 61.59
N ASN A 859 -26.91 23.81 62.60
CA ASN A 859 -27.44 24.24 63.90
C ASN A 859 -26.35 24.68 64.89
N GLY A 860 -25.06 24.49 64.56
CA GLY A 860 -23.90 24.81 65.41
C GLY A 860 -23.72 23.83 66.60
N GLU A 861 -24.21 22.60 66.46
CA GLU A 861 -24.16 21.51 67.43
C GLU A 861 -22.85 20.71 67.25
N TRP A 862 -21.74 21.34 67.66
CA TRP A 862 -20.37 20.81 67.42
C TRP A 862 -20.07 19.46 68.10
N GLU A 863 -20.67 19.18 69.23
CA GLU A 863 -20.51 17.93 69.98
C GLU A 863 -21.15 16.79 69.21
N ARG A 864 -22.38 17.01 68.71
CA ARG A 864 -23.11 16.04 67.85
C ARG A 864 -22.51 15.84 66.52
N TYR A 865 -21.95 16.87 65.90
CA TYR A 865 -21.19 16.79 64.67
C TYR A 865 -19.98 15.88 64.85
N GLY A 866 -19.23 15.96 65.96
CA GLY A 866 -18.07 15.13 66.25
C GLY A 866 -18.45 13.69 66.54
N GLU A 867 -19.61 13.42 67.17
CA GLU A 867 -20.12 12.05 67.35
C GLU A 867 -20.47 11.34 66.04
N ILE A 868 -21.22 12.06 65.17
CA ILE A 868 -21.62 11.51 63.86
C ILE A 868 -20.42 11.26 62.96
N LEU A 869 -19.37 12.11 63.01
CA LEU A 869 -18.13 11.93 62.27
C LEU A 869 -17.39 10.68 62.71
N ALA A 870 -17.40 10.38 64.01
CA ALA A 870 -16.81 9.13 64.56
C ALA A 870 -17.62 7.86 64.15
N GLU A 871 -18.97 7.98 64.06
CA GLU A 871 -19.80 6.89 63.52
C GLU A 871 -19.57 6.64 62.04
N ILE A 872 -19.36 7.67 61.26
CA ILE A 872 -19.01 7.53 59.85
C ILE A 872 -17.61 6.89 59.66
N ASP A 873 -16.63 7.26 60.49
CA ASP A 873 -15.28 6.66 60.49
C ASP A 873 -15.32 5.17 60.89
N GLU A 874 -16.19 4.79 61.85
CA GLU A 874 -16.34 3.41 62.29
C GLU A 874 -17.03 2.55 61.21
N LEU A 875 -18.00 3.12 60.47
CA LEU A 875 -18.65 2.46 59.33
C LEU A 875 -17.73 2.29 58.10
N LEU A 876 -16.83 3.24 57.89
CA LEU A 876 -15.86 3.18 56.80
C LEU A 876 -14.62 2.30 57.09
N GLY A 877 -14.48 1.78 58.31
CA GLY A 877 -13.48 0.79 58.67
C GLY A 877 -12.03 1.28 58.71
N SER A 878 -11.80 2.56 59.00
CA SER A 878 -10.48 3.17 59.15
C SER A 878 -9.96 3.13 60.58
#